data_8cdcbf93b772782407c7af17e698dcd5
#
_entry.id   8cdcbf93b772782407c7af17e698dcd5
#
_cell.length_a   1.000
_cell.length_b   1.000
_cell.length_c   1.000
_cell.angle_alpha   90.00
_cell.angle_beta   90.00
_cell.angle_gamma   90.00
#
_symmetry.space_group_name_H-M   'P 1'
#
loop_
_entity.id
_entity.type
_entity.pdbx_description
1 polymer ?
#
loop_
_entity_poly.entity_id
_entity_poly.type
_entity_poly.pdbx_seq_one_letter_code
_entity_poly.pdbx_strand_id
1 'polypeptide(L)'
;MRKARWGRWLASGVGLALAWWSLGAWAADLPFETPFRVDAGALEYIPEGGVYVGSGGVLLLQDRRKLTADWVAFSLETGRGVASGRVRFRDEEQYLEGSFVIFDVETLDAVVYEGEIDTGLSGFQIEAREIRKQGEIDFSLRDGVITTCRCPEESDRKPWVLTTHKAEVELGGYGRARNSTVEILGVPSIWLPWVMFPVKTERESGVLPPEVAFGGQSGSRVGLPVFWAARRNVGVIATPLYSEKRGFKLDLDADYVYGERSGGRAYGAYARDDSYVPGVSRYDENRWAAALEHDQFLPAGWRARADVKLVSDRFYLQDFDEYGFYRRDIFLRSRFFAFRHFGDSGRVGVMGGMNYAQDVQFSEQADLSTVRLNRWPELGVRVLPGRVPGLDALGVLGTFDADYAYFDAPSTPSPAALALYYPNGIPFENGQRAVLRPRLARPFSLGGVVDLWSEVGYAQTLYDTDQQGTSERGVFTARGVLSSRLEREFKLDDTHVLRHQAEPYLNYTWIQTRSQEDDPIFVPASLVAQRRLRQLDPENRVLDPSDRIPDANVLAIGVKNRFRWGEGSGSRLRGVFSELRVGFEHDFDEEGVGQILVDGQNYYRNWLNLDYSMAWGLGGTEYDEVIAAFNVTPPAFGPISKSVFQLGYRYLQVPNDIAAVTGDDLSQLDFGVRFRLGDRLQLGYRATYSLPDAEFLTQVGTAVYASGCRCFSVGFDLGVDRQSDLFVRLRYSIVGLGTDALRDPFAAAAGWIGSRGW
;
A
#
# COMPACT_ATOMS: atom_id res chain seq x y z
N MET A 1 10.20 -28.09 44.51
CA MET A 1 10.92 -28.56 45.72
C MET A 1 11.77 -27.45 46.28
N ARG A 2 11.54 -27.19 47.55
CA ARG A 2 12.34 -26.47 48.58
C ARG A 2 12.46 -24.95 48.39
N LYS A 3 11.69 -24.16 49.14
CA LYS A 3 11.63 -23.82 50.60
C LYS A 3 12.97 -23.24 51.10
N ALA A 4 12.93 -21.99 51.48
CA ALA A 4 12.71 -21.39 52.84
C ALA A 4 14.06 -20.92 53.36
N ARG A 5 14.31 -19.94 54.20
CA ARG A 5 13.62 -19.45 55.40
C ARG A 5 14.45 -18.29 56.02
N TRP A 6 13.79 -17.28 56.53
CA TRP A 6 13.91 -16.63 57.83
C TRP A 6 15.28 -16.23 58.45
N GLY A 7 15.29 -15.03 58.99
CA GLY A 7 16.20 -14.61 60.05
C GLY A 7 15.99 -13.18 60.55
N ARG A 8 15.09 -13.02 61.52
CA ARG A 8 15.01 -11.86 62.44
C ARG A 8 16.23 -11.83 63.34
N TRP A 9 16.70 -10.63 63.75
CA TRP A 9 17.16 -10.36 65.10
C TRP A 9 17.02 -8.89 65.50
N LEU A 10 16.42 -8.65 66.62
CA LEU A 10 16.27 -7.46 67.46
C LEU A 10 17.54 -7.20 68.28
N ALA A 11 17.86 -5.94 68.61
CA ALA A 11 18.35 -5.48 69.89
C ALA A 11 18.46 -3.95 69.87
N SER A 12 17.60 -3.23 70.52
CA SER A 12 17.69 -2.59 71.87
C SER A 12 18.93 -1.74 72.13
N GLY A 13 18.74 -0.43 72.30
CA GLY A 13 19.70 0.48 72.90
C GLY A 13 19.08 1.84 73.23
N VAL A 14 18.76 2.01 74.51
CA VAL A 14 18.25 3.22 75.19
C VAL A 14 19.36 4.25 75.35
N GLY A 15 19.04 5.54 75.19
CA GLY A 15 19.93 6.55 75.70
C GLY A 15 19.70 8.03 75.35
N LEU A 16 19.00 8.70 76.25
CA LEU A 16 19.16 10.12 76.66
C LEU A 16 18.65 11.28 75.81
N ALA A 17 17.59 11.86 76.38
CA ALA A 17 17.05 13.19 76.12
C ALA A 17 18.05 14.32 76.34
N LEU A 18 18.13 15.26 75.43
CA LEU A 18 18.49 16.66 75.71
C LEU A 18 17.53 17.57 74.93
N ALA A 19 16.72 18.27 75.71
CA ALA A 19 15.83 19.32 75.22
C ALA A 19 16.65 20.51 74.70
N TRP A 20 16.41 20.86 73.45
CA TRP A 20 16.69 22.22 72.97
C TRP A 20 15.37 22.79 72.47
N TRP A 21 14.90 23.77 73.19
CA TRP A 21 13.91 24.72 72.72
C TRP A 21 14.52 25.50 71.55
N SER A 22 14.12 25.19 70.33
CA SER A 22 14.26 26.07 69.20
C SER A 22 12.92 26.71 68.92
N LEU A 23 12.88 28.00 68.99
CA LEU A 23 11.80 28.85 68.53
C LEU A 23 11.28 28.35 67.16
N GLY A 24 10.05 27.89 67.18
CA GLY A 24 9.31 27.61 65.94
C GLY A 24 9.05 28.94 65.24
N ALA A 25 9.79 29.19 64.20
CA ALA A 25 9.32 30.10 63.18
C ALA A 25 8.05 29.51 62.63
N TRP A 26 6.97 30.21 62.80
CA TRP A 26 5.72 29.92 62.07
C TRP A 26 6.03 30.06 60.57
N ALA A 27 6.38 28.99 59.91
CA ALA A 27 6.25 28.91 58.49
C ALA A 27 4.73 28.93 58.25
N ALA A 28 4.20 30.00 57.73
CA ALA A 28 2.88 30.04 57.20
C ALA A 28 2.83 28.89 56.16
N ASP A 29 1.95 27.94 56.31
CA ASP A 29 1.64 26.96 55.27
C ASP A 29 1.20 27.78 54.06
N LEU A 30 2.11 27.94 53.14
CA LEU A 30 1.74 28.51 51.81
C LEU A 30 0.86 27.46 51.15
N PRO A 31 -0.25 27.85 50.51
CA PRO A 31 -1.19 26.94 49.85
C PRO A 31 -0.60 26.23 48.62
N PHE A 32 0.70 26.34 48.39
CA PHE A 32 1.36 25.77 47.22
C PHE A 32 2.46 24.81 47.61
N GLU A 33 2.47 23.65 47.01
CA GLU A 33 3.53 22.64 47.19
C GLU A 33 4.90 23.09 46.61
N THR A 34 4.89 24.01 45.63
CA THR A 34 6.12 24.50 44.94
C THR A 34 6.22 26.03 45.04
N PRO A 35 7.42 26.58 45.32
CA PRO A 35 7.63 28.04 45.48
C PRO A 35 7.48 28.78 44.13
N PHE A 36 6.87 29.95 44.19
CA PHE A 36 6.82 30.90 43.08
C PHE A 36 8.08 31.81 43.10
N ARG A 37 8.63 32.06 41.92
CA ARG A 37 9.59 33.13 41.69
C ARG A 37 8.92 34.22 40.87
N VAL A 38 9.00 35.44 41.38
CA VAL A 38 8.48 36.65 40.71
C VAL A 38 9.65 37.58 40.42
N ASP A 39 9.79 37.94 39.14
CA ASP A 39 10.69 38.99 38.69
C ASP A 39 9.84 40.11 38.07
N ALA A 40 9.96 41.37 38.50
CA ALA A 40 9.18 42.50 38.00
C ALA A 40 10.00 43.80 38.05
N GLY A 41 9.68 44.76 37.18
CA GLY A 41 10.31 46.07 37.20
C GLY A 41 9.99 46.84 38.48
N ALA A 42 8.76 46.70 38.98
CA ALA A 42 8.33 47.17 40.31
C ALA A 42 7.42 46.11 40.94
N LEU A 43 7.59 45.85 42.21
CA LEU A 43 6.77 44.87 42.98
C LEU A 43 6.27 45.57 44.25
N GLU A 44 4.94 45.58 44.42
CA GLU A 44 4.27 46.12 45.59
C GLU A 44 3.51 44.99 46.31
N TYR A 45 3.53 45.01 47.62
CA TYR A 45 2.78 44.08 48.46
C TYR A 45 1.68 44.83 49.20
N ILE A 46 0.44 44.37 49.03
CA ILE A 46 -0.76 44.92 49.70
C ILE A 46 -1.16 43.96 50.82
N PRO A 47 -0.97 44.32 52.11
CA PRO A 47 -1.22 43.39 53.23
C PRO A 47 -2.72 42.94 53.32
N GLU A 48 -3.63 43.87 52.98
CA GLU A 48 -5.06 43.56 52.91
C GLU A 48 -5.38 42.59 51.81
N GLY A 49 -5.44 41.28 52.11
CA GLY A 49 -5.70 40.20 51.15
C GLY A 49 -4.45 39.51 50.60
N GLY A 50 -3.24 39.79 51.14
CA GLY A 50 -2.02 39.14 50.76
C GLY A 50 -1.67 39.24 49.26
N VAL A 51 -1.96 40.43 48.67
CA VAL A 51 -1.83 40.63 47.20
C VAL A 51 -0.48 41.21 46.82
N TYR A 52 0.21 40.57 45.89
CA TYR A 52 1.40 41.09 45.22
C TYR A 52 0.98 41.72 43.88
N VAL A 53 1.46 42.92 43.62
CA VAL A 53 1.25 43.65 42.37
C VAL A 53 2.59 43.91 41.72
N GLY A 54 2.80 43.27 40.56
CA GLY A 54 3.98 43.46 39.71
C GLY A 54 3.68 44.32 38.50
N SER A 55 4.61 45.19 38.10
CA SER A 55 4.51 46.00 36.88
C SER A 55 5.85 46.21 36.21
N GLY A 56 5.83 46.71 34.95
CA GLY A 56 7.04 46.98 34.19
C GLY A 56 7.72 45.76 33.62
N GLY A 57 6.89 44.78 33.19
CA GLY A 57 7.33 43.47 32.70
C GLY A 57 7.52 42.49 33.85
N VAL A 58 6.52 41.61 34.02
CA VAL A 58 6.42 40.65 35.11
C VAL A 58 6.70 39.27 34.56
N LEU A 59 7.53 38.50 35.29
CA LEU A 59 7.80 37.11 35.03
C LEU A 59 7.45 36.29 36.28
N LEU A 60 6.49 35.37 36.17
CA LEU A 60 6.16 34.37 37.16
C LEU A 60 6.70 33.03 36.72
N LEU A 61 7.42 32.33 37.58
CA LEU A 61 7.92 31.00 37.38
C LEU A 61 7.47 30.08 38.51
N GLN A 62 6.92 28.93 38.13
CA GLN A 62 6.59 27.83 39.04
C GLN A 62 6.95 26.55 38.36
N ASP A 63 7.95 25.83 38.81
CA ASP A 63 8.47 24.62 38.17
C ASP A 63 8.81 24.88 36.68
N ARG A 64 8.06 24.24 35.78
CA ARG A 64 8.18 24.34 34.33
C ARG A 64 7.20 25.35 33.70
N ARG A 65 6.33 25.93 34.54
CA ARG A 65 5.34 26.91 34.12
C ARG A 65 5.92 28.32 34.18
N LYS A 66 5.70 29.04 33.08
CA LYS A 66 6.20 30.42 32.92
C LYS A 66 5.04 31.30 32.45
N LEU A 67 4.74 32.36 33.22
CA LEU A 67 3.85 33.42 32.81
C LEU A 67 4.61 34.74 32.68
N THR A 68 4.40 35.46 31.60
CA THR A 68 4.91 36.83 31.40
C THR A 68 3.78 37.77 31.07
N ALA A 69 3.79 39.00 31.60
CA ALA A 69 2.82 40.02 31.34
C ALA A 69 3.40 41.42 31.60
N ASP A 70 2.70 42.46 31.16
CA ASP A 70 3.15 43.83 31.49
C ASP A 70 2.78 44.17 32.94
N TRP A 71 1.69 43.61 33.45
CA TRP A 71 1.17 43.84 34.79
C TRP A 71 0.50 42.58 35.34
N VAL A 72 0.71 42.25 36.64
CA VAL A 72 0.11 41.09 37.32
C VAL A 72 -0.29 41.49 38.75
N ALA A 73 -1.49 41.14 39.17
CA ALA A 73 -1.85 41.12 40.57
C ALA A 73 -2.15 39.66 40.99
N PHE A 74 -1.56 39.20 42.10
CA PHE A 74 -1.68 37.82 42.53
C PHE A 74 -1.83 37.73 44.05
N SER A 75 -2.83 37.05 44.55
CA SER A 75 -3.07 36.80 45.97
C SER A 75 -2.53 35.45 46.37
N LEU A 76 -1.60 35.41 47.33
CA LEU A 76 -1.09 34.20 47.93
C LEU A 76 -2.11 33.45 48.78
N GLU A 77 -3.09 34.20 49.35
CA GLU A 77 -4.12 33.60 50.24
C GLU A 77 -5.15 32.77 49.43
N THR A 78 -5.49 33.23 48.23
CA THR A 78 -6.57 32.64 47.42
C THR A 78 -6.05 31.87 46.18
N GLY A 79 -4.76 31.94 45.91
CA GLY A 79 -4.21 31.35 44.69
C GLY A 79 -4.64 31.99 43.37
N ARG A 80 -5.37 33.14 43.44
CA ARG A 80 -5.95 33.81 42.30
C ARG A 80 -5.14 35.01 41.85
N GLY A 81 -5.08 35.17 40.54
CA GLY A 81 -4.36 36.28 39.94
C GLY A 81 -5.04 36.81 38.68
N VAL A 82 -4.60 38.01 38.33
CA VAL A 82 -4.99 38.69 37.09
C VAL A 82 -3.73 39.17 36.42
N ALA A 83 -3.58 38.90 35.11
CA ALA A 83 -2.49 39.39 34.30
C ALA A 83 -3.04 40.20 33.14
N SER A 84 -2.35 41.29 32.77
CA SER A 84 -2.77 42.21 31.70
C SER A 84 -1.57 42.65 30.87
N GLY A 85 -1.82 42.92 29.59
CA GLY A 85 -0.84 43.40 28.63
C GLY A 85 0.14 42.28 28.19
N ARG A 86 0.05 41.87 26.94
CA ARG A 86 0.95 40.86 26.33
C ARG A 86 1.14 39.63 27.21
N VAL A 87 0.07 39.09 27.75
CA VAL A 87 0.11 37.94 28.63
C VAL A 87 0.52 36.70 27.83
N ARG A 88 1.58 36.01 28.27
CA ARG A 88 2.05 34.76 27.68
C ARG A 88 2.25 33.75 28.79
N PHE A 89 1.57 32.63 28.66
CA PHE A 89 1.76 31.46 29.52
C PHE A 89 2.30 30.31 28.71
N ARG A 90 3.30 29.64 29.26
CA ARG A 90 3.90 28.45 28.66
C ARG A 90 4.07 27.36 29.72
N ASP A 91 3.59 26.17 29.38
CA ASP A 91 3.85 24.91 30.06
C ASP A 91 4.61 23.98 29.10
N GLU A 92 4.96 22.75 29.50
CA GLU A 92 5.64 21.79 28.63
C GLU A 92 4.89 21.50 27.33
N GLU A 93 3.57 21.43 27.41
CA GLU A 93 2.70 20.96 26.31
C GLU A 93 1.80 22.07 25.73
N GLN A 94 1.65 23.20 26.39
CA GLN A 94 0.69 24.24 26.02
C GLN A 94 1.35 25.61 25.96
N TYR A 95 0.92 26.40 24.99
CA TYR A 95 1.25 27.80 24.88
C TYR A 95 -0.05 28.60 24.80
N LEU A 96 -0.16 29.64 25.64
CA LEU A 96 -1.34 30.51 25.71
C LEU A 96 -0.88 31.96 25.65
N GLU A 97 -1.53 32.75 24.82
CA GLU A 97 -1.32 34.19 24.70
C GLU A 97 -2.68 34.91 24.82
N GLY A 98 -2.71 36.09 25.42
CA GLY A 98 -3.94 36.87 25.54
C GLY A 98 -3.71 38.32 25.98
N SER A 99 -4.71 39.15 25.83
CA SER A 99 -4.65 40.55 26.26
C SER A 99 -4.88 40.72 27.76
N PHE A 100 -5.72 39.86 28.33
CA PHE A 100 -6.12 39.87 29.73
C PHE A 100 -6.44 38.45 30.20
N VAL A 101 -5.87 38.01 31.35
CA VAL A 101 -6.05 36.66 31.87
C VAL A 101 -6.40 36.73 33.36
N ILE A 102 -7.46 36.06 33.75
CA ILE A 102 -7.80 35.74 35.13
C ILE A 102 -7.41 34.29 35.35
N PHE A 103 -6.67 33.96 36.38
CA PHE A 103 -6.21 32.60 36.62
C PHE A 103 -6.25 32.19 38.08
N ASP A 104 -6.40 30.91 38.32
CA ASP A 104 -6.34 30.28 39.63
C ASP A 104 -5.27 29.16 39.53
N VAL A 105 -4.25 29.23 40.36
CA VAL A 105 -3.10 28.30 40.28
C VAL A 105 -3.35 26.98 40.97
N GLU A 106 -4.34 26.90 41.88
CA GLU A 106 -4.70 25.67 42.58
C GLU A 106 -5.57 24.80 41.69
N THR A 107 -6.61 25.40 41.12
CA THR A 107 -7.57 24.67 40.25
C THR A 107 -7.12 24.58 38.79
N LEU A 108 -6.11 25.37 38.40
CA LEU A 108 -5.66 25.55 37.02
C LEU A 108 -6.74 26.13 36.09
N ASP A 109 -7.71 26.79 36.67
CA ASP A 109 -8.75 27.48 35.92
C ASP A 109 -8.22 28.81 35.41
N ALA A 110 -8.65 29.16 34.19
CA ALA A 110 -8.31 30.45 33.61
C ALA A 110 -9.42 30.98 32.69
N VAL A 111 -9.55 32.31 32.65
CA VAL A 111 -10.34 33.02 31.64
C VAL A 111 -9.42 33.97 30.88
N VAL A 112 -9.32 33.74 29.58
CA VAL A 112 -8.46 34.49 28.68
C VAL A 112 -9.32 35.27 27.72
N TYR A 113 -9.08 36.57 27.60
CA TYR A 113 -9.76 37.45 26.67
C TYR A 113 -8.82 37.77 25.50
N GLU A 114 -9.41 37.71 24.30
CA GLU A 114 -8.71 37.90 23.03
C GLU A 114 -7.43 37.04 23.01
N GLY A 115 -7.65 35.74 23.17
CA GLY A 115 -6.58 34.80 23.41
C GLY A 115 -6.37 33.80 22.27
N GLU A 116 -5.15 33.30 22.23
CA GLU A 116 -4.71 32.19 21.38
C GLU A 116 -4.15 31.07 22.25
N ILE A 117 -4.50 29.83 21.93
CA ILE A 117 -3.95 28.63 22.56
C ILE A 117 -3.40 27.73 21.48
N ASP A 118 -2.12 27.32 21.62
CA ASP A 118 -1.55 26.19 20.90
C ASP A 118 -1.52 24.98 21.86
N THR A 119 -2.27 23.94 21.49
CA THR A 119 -2.45 22.73 22.29
C THR A 119 -1.29 21.73 22.15
N GLY A 120 -0.16 22.14 21.56
CA GLY A 120 1.07 21.35 21.48
C GLY A 120 0.88 20.02 20.73
N LEU A 121 0.87 18.91 21.44
CA LEU A 121 0.83 17.56 20.87
C LEU A 121 -0.47 17.27 20.08
N SER A 122 -1.61 17.83 20.47
CA SER A 122 -2.86 17.63 19.74
C SER A 122 -2.94 18.41 18.42
N GLY A 123 -2.01 19.37 18.23
CA GLY A 123 -1.84 20.07 16.96
C GLY A 123 -2.88 21.14 16.64
N PHE A 124 -3.83 21.42 17.55
CA PHE A 124 -4.84 22.45 17.35
C PHE A 124 -4.35 23.83 17.81
N GLN A 125 -4.65 24.83 17.00
CA GLN A 125 -4.57 26.24 17.34
C GLN A 125 -6.00 26.79 17.49
N ILE A 126 -6.23 27.49 18.59
CA ILE A 126 -7.53 28.02 18.98
C ILE A 126 -7.36 29.49 19.26
N GLU A 127 -8.05 30.35 18.54
CA GLU A 127 -8.14 31.78 18.78
C GLU A 127 -9.58 32.10 19.15
N ALA A 128 -9.83 32.89 20.21
CA ALA A 128 -11.18 33.28 20.54
C ALA A 128 -11.24 34.61 21.33
N ARG A 129 -12.39 35.27 21.25
CA ARG A 129 -12.67 36.46 22.05
C ARG A 129 -12.65 36.13 23.55
N GLU A 130 -13.18 35.00 23.96
CA GLU A 130 -13.15 34.50 25.32
C GLU A 130 -12.85 33.01 25.32
N ILE A 131 -11.81 32.61 26.08
CA ILE A 131 -11.44 31.21 26.31
C ILE A 131 -11.52 30.97 27.80
N ARG A 132 -12.29 30.00 28.24
CA ARG A 132 -12.34 29.52 29.61
C ARG A 132 -11.71 28.16 29.69
N LYS A 133 -10.66 28.04 30.47
CA LYS A 133 -10.01 26.79 30.81
C LYS A 133 -10.51 26.33 32.18
N GLN A 134 -10.91 25.08 32.31
CA GLN A 134 -11.33 24.42 33.55
C GLN A 134 -10.45 23.20 33.79
N GLY A 135 -9.66 23.25 34.87
CA GLY A 135 -8.66 22.23 35.11
C GLY A 135 -7.56 22.18 34.03
N GLU A 136 -7.05 20.99 33.73
CA GLU A 136 -5.92 20.82 32.80
C GLU A 136 -6.33 20.69 31.34
N ILE A 137 -7.50 20.11 31.07
CA ILE A 137 -7.87 19.60 29.75
C ILE A 137 -9.13 20.20 29.12
N ASP A 138 -10.00 20.85 29.91
CA ASP A 138 -11.29 21.34 29.43
C ASP A 138 -11.23 22.83 29.04
N PHE A 139 -11.70 23.15 27.84
CA PHE A 139 -11.77 24.48 27.29
C PHE A 139 -13.17 24.78 26.76
N SER A 140 -13.67 25.95 27.03
CA SER A 140 -14.87 26.49 26.37
C SER A 140 -14.55 27.82 25.71
N LEU A 141 -15.05 27.99 24.50
CA LEU A 141 -14.76 29.13 23.62
C LEU A 141 -16.00 29.87 23.25
N ARG A 142 -15.88 31.21 23.10
CA ARG A 142 -16.89 32.06 22.50
C ARG A 142 -16.27 32.88 21.38
N ASP A 143 -16.96 32.89 20.24
CA ASP A 143 -16.58 33.62 19.02
C ASP A 143 -15.12 33.31 18.67
N GLY A 144 -14.89 32.06 18.30
CA GLY A 144 -13.54 31.53 18.11
C GLY A 144 -13.32 30.88 16.74
N VAL A 145 -12.06 30.70 16.47
CA VAL A 145 -11.51 30.02 15.28
C VAL A 145 -10.63 28.88 15.71
N ILE A 146 -10.86 27.71 15.15
CA ILE A 146 -10.13 26.48 15.43
C ILE A 146 -9.48 26.01 14.14
N THR A 147 -8.18 25.62 14.19
CA THR A 147 -7.46 25.06 13.05
C THR A 147 -6.36 24.13 13.50
N THR A 148 -5.87 23.25 12.60
CA THR A 148 -4.64 22.47 12.78
C THR A 148 -3.48 22.99 11.94
N CYS A 149 -3.68 24.13 11.26
CA CYS A 149 -2.68 24.74 10.40
C CYS A 149 -1.67 25.54 11.19
N ARG A 150 -0.45 25.03 11.30
CA ARG A 150 0.71 25.78 11.81
C ARG A 150 1.48 26.37 10.64
N CYS A 151 1.02 27.52 10.17
CA CYS A 151 1.65 28.23 9.07
C CYS A 151 2.67 29.26 9.62
N PRO A 152 3.78 29.55 8.91
CA PRO A 152 4.67 30.65 9.27
C PRO A 152 3.92 31.99 9.37
N GLU A 153 4.36 32.86 10.26
CA GLU A 153 3.72 34.16 10.51
C GLU A 153 3.57 35.07 9.27
N GLU A 154 4.39 34.82 8.23
CA GLU A 154 4.32 35.56 6.96
C GLU A 154 3.09 35.22 6.10
N SER A 155 2.34 34.17 6.44
CA SER A 155 1.13 33.82 5.70
C SER A 155 -0.11 34.34 6.43
N ASP A 156 -0.63 35.47 6.02
CA ASP A 156 -1.80 36.16 6.61
C ASP A 156 -3.11 35.33 6.66
N ARG A 157 -3.16 34.14 6.07
CA ARG A 157 -4.37 33.33 6.03
C ARG A 157 -4.08 31.85 6.29
N LYS A 158 -4.76 31.32 7.29
CA LYS A 158 -4.79 29.87 7.54
C LYS A 158 -5.57 29.17 6.42
N PRO A 159 -5.03 28.09 5.82
CA PRO A 159 -5.67 27.42 4.68
C PRO A 159 -7.05 26.83 4.98
N TRP A 160 -7.30 26.43 6.21
CA TRP A 160 -8.62 26.08 6.68
C TRP A 160 -8.83 26.51 8.12
N VAL A 161 -10.02 26.91 8.43
CA VAL A 161 -10.44 27.25 9.80
C VAL A 161 -11.89 26.82 10.03
N LEU A 162 -12.20 26.49 11.27
CA LEU A 162 -13.55 26.30 11.76
C LEU A 162 -13.90 27.55 12.61
N THR A 163 -14.65 28.47 12.05
CA THR A 163 -15.20 29.63 12.78
C THR A 163 -16.43 29.17 13.53
N THR A 164 -16.52 29.47 14.82
CA THR A 164 -17.61 28.99 15.68
C THR A 164 -18.06 30.06 16.67
N HIS A 165 -19.36 30.09 16.95
CA HIS A 165 -19.90 30.97 18.00
C HIS A 165 -19.66 30.39 19.40
N LYS A 166 -19.77 29.06 19.56
CA LYS A 166 -19.50 28.37 20.83
C LYS A 166 -18.89 27.00 20.54
N ALA A 167 -17.76 26.73 21.23
CA ALA A 167 -17.19 25.36 21.25
C ALA A 167 -16.79 24.96 22.66
N GLU A 168 -16.84 23.67 22.90
CA GLU A 168 -16.32 22.96 24.07
C GLU A 168 -15.29 21.97 23.57
N VAL A 169 -14.08 22.02 24.10
CA VAL A 169 -12.92 21.24 23.66
C VAL A 169 -12.30 20.56 24.85
N GLU A 170 -12.29 19.26 24.85
CA GLU A 170 -11.62 18.41 25.83
C GLU A 170 -10.33 17.88 25.20
N LEU A 171 -9.16 18.32 25.72
CA LEU A 171 -7.86 17.80 25.24
C LEU A 171 -7.74 16.33 25.58
N GLY A 172 -7.35 15.54 24.58
CA GLY A 172 -7.40 14.10 24.74
C GLY A 172 -8.82 13.52 24.62
N GLY A 173 -9.84 14.34 24.32
CA GLY A 173 -11.24 14.01 24.11
C GLY A 173 -11.77 14.46 22.77
N TYR A 174 -12.92 15.08 22.79
CA TYR A 174 -13.60 15.59 21.61
C TYR A 174 -13.85 17.10 21.72
N GLY A 175 -13.70 17.79 20.59
CA GLY A 175 -14.24 19.13 20.40
C GLY A 175 -15.70 19.06 19.93
N ARG A 176 -16.56 19.88 20.50
CA ARG A 176 -17.96 20.05 20.09
C ARG A 176 -18.19 21.52 19.79
N ALA A 177 -18.59 21.82 18.58
CA ALA A 177 -18.85 23.21 18.20
C ALA A 177 -20.27 23.39 17.65
N ARG A 178 -20.85 24.55 17.87
CA ARG A 178 -22.20 24.89 17.46
C ARG A 178 -22.22 26.18 16.64
N ASN A 179 -23.08 26.20 15.63
CA ASN A 179 -23.21 27.31 14.70
C ASN A 179 -21.84 27.67 14.11
N SER A 180 -21.28 26.72 13.37
CA SER A 180 -19.91 26.76 12.92
C SER A 180 -19.84 26.81 11.40
N THR A 181 -18.83 27.49 10.86
CA THR A 181 -18.57 27.59 9.43
C THR A 181 -17.16 27.11 9.16
N VAL A 182 -17.02 26.13 8.28
CA VAL A 182 -15.72 25.72 7.74
C VAL A 182 -15.37 26.70 6.62
N GLU A 183 -14.26 27.38 6.77
CA GLU A 183 -13.70 28.26 5.75
C GLU A 183 -12.45 27.59 5.13
N ILE A 184 -12.38 27.62 3.81
CA ILE A 184 -11.26 27.09 3.04
C ILE A 184 -10.65 28.24 2.24
N LEU A 185 -9.36 28.51 2.45
CA LEU A 185 -8.62 29.62 1.84
C LEU A 185 -9.31 30.99 2.06
N GLY A 186 -9.99 31.15 3.20
CA GLY A 186 -10.73 32.36 3.58
C GLY A 186 -12.11 32.50 2.93
N VAL A 187 -12.60 31.44 2.27
CA VAL A 187 -13.95 31.40 1.70
C VAL A 187 -14.84 30.52 2.58
N PRO A 188 -15.95 31.03 3.13
CA PRO A 188 -16.96 30.24 3.82
C PRO A 188 -17.50 29.16 2.90
N SER A 189 -17.27 27.89 3.24
CA SER A 189 -17.53 26.76 2.36
C SER A 189 -18.67 25.88 2.83
N ILE A 190 -18.75 25.59 4.15
CA ILE A 190 -19.75 24.69 4.72
C ILE A 190 -20.22 25.26 6.06
N TRP A 191 -21.49 25.45 6.21
CA TRP A 191 -22.09 25.78 7.51
C TRP A 191 -22.62 24.53 8.20
N LEU A 192 -22.30 24.37 9.48
CA LEU A 192 -22.64 23.23 10.32
C LEU A 192 -23.38 23.75 11.58
N PRO A 193 -24.64 23.35 11.80
CA PRO A 193 -25.37 23.72 13.03
C PRO A 193 -24.70 23.11 14.27
N TRP A 194 -24.09 21.96 14.11
CA TRP A 194 -23.34 21.25 15.12
C TRP A 194 -22.24 20.37 14.45
N VAL A 195 -21.07 20.33 15.07
CA VAL A 195 -19.95 19.49 14.62
C VAL A 195 -19.20 18.96 15.83
N MET A 196 -18.76 17.70 15.74
CA MET A 196 -17.87 17.05 16.70
C MET A 196 -16.62 16.59 15.97
N PHE A 197 -15.46 16.83 16.56
CA PHE A 197 -14.17 16.45 16.00
C PHE A 197 -13.23 15.93 17.09
N PRO A 198 -12.36 14.96 16.81
CA PRO A 198 -11.40 14.45 17.78
C PRO A 198 -10.29 15.49 18.03
N VAL A 199 -9.95 15.71 19.31
CA VAL A 199 -8.84 16.56 19.74
C VAL A 199 -7.82 15.68 20.45
N LYS A 200 -7.30 14.70 19.72
CA LYS A 200 -6.43 13.64 20.27
C LYS A 200 -5.22 13.37 19.44
N THR A 201 -4.17 12.94 20.13
CA THR A 201 -2.99 12.29 19.55
C THR A 201 -3.17 10.78 19.44
N GLU A 202 -4.11 10.21 20.19
CA GLU A 202 -4.43 8.79 20.18
C GLU A 202 -5.54 8.45 19.16
N ARG A 203 -5.51 7.20 18.67
CA ARG A 203 -6.47 6.69 17.72
C ARG A 203 -7.86 6.55 18.34
N GLU A 204 -8.85 7.29 17.86
CA GLU A 204 -10.22 7.25 18.34
C GLU A 204 -11.28 7.24 17.25
N SER A 205 -12.51 6.88 17.68
CA SER A 205 -13.68 6.87 16.81
C SER A 205 -14.10 8.29 16.43
N GLY A 206 -14.56 8.48 15.20
CA GLY A 206 -15.01 9.78 14.73
C GLY A 206 -15.54 9.74 13.30
N VAL A 207 -16.20 10.82 12.90
CA VAL A 207 -16.65 11.03 11.54
C VAL A 207 -15.47 11.54 10.73
N LEU A 208 -15.18 10.87 9.63
CA LEU A 208 -14.15 11.29 8.68
C LEU A 208 -14.75 12.25 7.64
N PRO A 209 -13.91 12.99 6.92
CA PRO A 209 -14.37 13.88 5.86
C PRO A 209 -15.20 13.15 4.80
N PRO A 210 -16.30 13.74 4.32
CA PRO A 210 -17.19 13.12 3.34
C PRO A 210 -16.50 12.90 2.00
N GLU A 211 -16.81 11.79 1.34
CA GLU A 211 -16.38 11.47 -0.02
C GLU A 211 -17.41 11.97 -1.02
N VAL A 212 -16.97 12.69 -2.06
CA VAL A 212 -17.85 13.21 -3.10
C VAL A 212 -17.27 12.93 -4.47
N ALA A 213 -18.11 12.40 -5.37
CA ALA A 213 -17.78 12.25 -6.78
C ALA A 213 -19.01 12.54 -7.64
N PHE A 214 -18.79 12.96 -8.88
CA PHE A 214 -19.83 13.32 -9.82
C PHE A 214 -19.63 12.57 -11.14
N GLY A 215 -20.72 12.14 -11.76
CA GLY A 215 -20.70 11.45 -13.03
C GLY A 215 -20.24 9.99 -12.94
N GLY A 216 -19.87 9.43 -14.10
CA GLY A 216 -19.54 8.01 -14.26
C GLY A 216 -20.77 7.11 -14.18
N GLN A 217 -20.54 5.80 -14.11
CA GLN A 217 -21.59 4.78 -14.11
C GLN A 217 -22.55 4.87 -12.93
N SER A 218 -22.04 5.25 -11.76
CA SER A 218 -22.86 5.38 -10.54
C SER A 218 -23.58 6.73 -10.42
N GLY A 219 -23.33 7.68 -11.33
CA GLY A 219 -23.80 9.07 -11.21
C GLY A 219 -23.12 9.82 -10.08
N SER A 220 -23.74 10.91 -9.63
CA SER A 220 -23.25 11.68 -8.48
C SER A 220 -23.34 10.83 -7.21
N ARG A 221 -22.31 10.86 -6.38
CA ARG A 221 -22.27 10.07 -5.14
C ARG A 221 -21.70 10.86 -3.97
N VAL A 222 -22.23 10.60 -2.80
CA VAL A 222 -21.75 11.12 -1.52
C VAL A 222 -21.68 10.01 -0.49
N GLY A 223 -20.56 9.92 0.21
CA GLY A 223 -20.32 8.98 1.30
C GLY A 223 -19.88 9.72 2.54
N LEU A 224 -20.24 9.22 3.71
CA LEU A 224 -19.81 9.76 5.00
C LEU A 224 -19.10 8.67 5.81
N PRO A 225 -17.77 8.54 5.68
CA PRO A 225 -17.02 7.54 6.42
C PRO A 225 -17.05 7.82 7.93
N VAL A 226 -17.29 6.80 8.72
CA VAL A 226 -17.25 6.83 10.18
C VAL A 226 -16.20 5.81 10.63
N PHE A 227 -15.16 6.31 11.25
CA PHE A 227 -14.14 5.47 11.85
C PHE A 227 -14.54 5.04 13.25
N TRP A 228 -14.47 3.76 13.52
CA TRP A 228 -14.71 3.16 14.83
C TRP A 228 -13.43 2.48 15.32
N ALA A 229 -12.80 3.03 16.35
CA ALA A 229 -11.69 2.45 17.07
C ALA A 229 -12.21 1.38 18.04
N ALA A 230 -12.64 0.24 17.53
CA ALA A 230 -13.29 -0.81 18.31
C ALA A 230 -12.40 -1.34 19.44
N ARG A 231 -11.10 -1.46 19.19
CA ARG A 231 -10.03 -1.78 20.15
C ARG A 231 -8.73 -1.10 19.71
N ARG A 232 -7.70 -1.10 20.58
CA ARG A 232 -6.37 -0.55 20.23
C ARG A 232 -5.78 -1.19 18.97
N ASN A 233 -6.09 -2.42 18.71
CA ASN A 233 -5.59 -3.24 17.60
C ASN A 233 -6.64 -3.55 16.53
N VAL A 234 -7.83 -2.95 16.59
CA VAL A 234 -8.92 -3.13 15.62
C VAL A 234 -9.53 -1.78 15.29
N GLY A 235 -9.57 -1.43 14.02
CA GLY A 235 -10.26 -0.27 13.51
C GLY A 235 -11.22 -0.65 12.40
N VAL A 236 -12.37 -0.02 12.38
CA VAL A 236 -13.39 -0.23 11.37
C VAL A 236 -13.80 1.13 10.80
N ILE A 237 -13.83 1.25 9.48
CA ILE A 237 -14.45 2.37 8.78
C ILE A 237 -15.76 1.87 8.18
N ALA A 238 -16.85 2.49 8.57
CA ALA A 238 -18.16 2.26 7.96
C ALA A 238 -18.52 3.49 7.11
N THR A 239 -18.73 3.26 5.81
CA THR A 239 -19.06 4.32 4.86
C THR A 239 -20.44 4.10 4.28
N PRO A 240 -21.51 4.64 4.86
CA PRO A 240 -22.77 4.79 4.17
C PRO A 240 -22.57 5.73 2.98
N LEU A 241 -22.96 5.27 1.80
CA LEU A 241 -22.79 5.96 0.52
C LEU A 241 -24.11 5.96 -0.23
N TYR A 242 -24.46 7.07 -0.82
CA TYR A 242 -25.60 7.20 -1.71
C TYR A 242 -25.15 7.62 -3.10
N SER A 243 -25.62 6.93 -4.11
CA SER A 243 -25.35 7.17 -5.53
C SER A 243 -26.64 7.50 -6.25
N GLU A 244 -26.62 8.50 -7.11
CA GLU A 244 -27.77 8.97 -7.87
C GLU A 244 -28.41 7.86 -8.73
N LYS A 245 -27.59 7.05 -9.41
CA LYS A 245 -28.06 6.00 -10.31
C LYS A 245 -28.18 4.63 -9.65
N ARG A 246 -27.42 4.36 -8.59
CA ARG A 246 -27.28 3.03 -7.99
C ARG A 246 -27.89 2.92 -6.58
N GLY A 247 -28.39 4.05 -6.03
CA GLY A 247 -29.02 4.06 -4.70
C GLY A 247 -28.02 3.93 -3.55
N PHE A 248 -28.45 3.25 -2.49
CA PHE A 248 -27.71 3.16 -1.24
C PHE A 248 -26.71 2.00 -1.24
N LYS A 249 -25.50 2.28 -0.74
CA LYS A 249 -24.43 1.32 -0.51
C LYS A 249 -23.83 1.54 0.88
N LEU A 250 -23.43 0.46 1.55
CA LEU A 250 -22.67 0.50 2.79
C LEU A 250 -21.35 -0.24 2.59
N ASP A 251 -20.24 0.46 2.81
CA ASP A 251 -18.90 -0.13 2.81
C ASP A 251 -18.40 -0.28 4.24
N LEU A 252 -17.78 -1.40 4.53
CA LEU A 252 -17.13 -1.70 5.82
C LEU A 252 -15.68 -2.10 5.53
N ASP A 253 -14.74 -1.38 6.11
CA ASP A 253 -13.31 -1.66 6.01
C ASP A 253 -12.74 -1.82 7.42
N ALA A 254 -12.14 -2.95 7.71
CA ALA A 254 -11.64 -3.30 9.02
C ALA A 254 -10.17 -3.72 8.96
N ASP A 255 -9.32 -2.98 9.63
CA ASP A 255 -7.91 -3.33 9.86
C ASP A 255 -7.73 -3.88 11.26
N TYR A 256 -7.02 -4.99 11.39
CA TYR A 256 -6.75 -5.58 12.70
C TYR A 256 -5.36 -6.20 12.78
N VAL A 257 -4.77 -6.12 13.96
CA VAL A 257 -3.50 -6.78 14.29
C VAL A 257 -3.76 -7.73 15.44
N TYR A 258 -3.33 -8.98 15.27
CA TYR A 258 -3.50 -10.03 16.25
C TYR A 258 -2.14 -10.63 16.64
N GLY A 259 -1.58 -10.17 17.74
CA GLY A 259 -0.23 -10.52 18.15
C GLY A 259 0.86 -9.73 17.38
N GLU A 260 2.13 -10.13 17.55
CA GLU A 260 3.27 -9.40 16.97
C GLU A 260 3.41 -9.53 15.44
N ARG A 261 2.90 -10.62 14.87
CA ARG A 261 3.11 -10.98 13.46
C ARG A 261 1.86 -11.48 12.75
N SER A 262 0.71 -11.37 13.39
CA SER A 262 -0.56 -11.83 12.82
C SER A 262 -1.52 -10.65 12.72
N GLY A 263 -2.23 -10.58 11.63
CA GLY A 263 -3.18 -9.51 11.39
C GLY A 263 -3.75 -9.58 9.99
N GLY A 264 -4.57 -8.62 9.66
CA GLY A 264 -5.19 -8.60 8.36
C GLY A 264 -6.09 -7.40 8.16
N ARG A 265 -6.73 -7.42 7.01
CA ARG A 265 -7.73 -6.47 6.59
C ARG A 265 -8.95 -7.22 6.08
N ALA A 266 -10.13 -6.80 6.51
CA ALA A 266 -11.40 -7.31 6.01
C ALA A 266 -12.18 -6.15 5.40
N TYR A 267 -12.73 -6.39 4.22
CA TYR A 267 -13.59 -5.46 3.51
C TYR A 267 -14.92 -6.13 3.21
N GLY A 268 -16.02 -5.41 3.35
CA GLY A 268 -17.35 -5.83 2.97
C GLY A 268 -18.13 -4.67 2.40
N ALA A 269 -18.86 -4.89 1.33
CA ALA A 269 -19.77 -3.93 0.74
C ALA A 269 -21.12 -4.56 0.48
N TYR A 270 -22.18 -3.79 0.71
CA TYR A 270 -23.53 -4.18 0.37
C TYR A 270 -24.25 -2.99 -0.28
N ALA A 271 -24.87 -3.24 -1.42
CA ALA A 271 -25.63 -2.26 -2.17
C ALA A 271 -27.02 -2.79 -2.53
N ARG A 272 -28.02 -1.95 -2.42
CA ARG A 272 -29.28 -2.13 -3.09
C ARG A 272 -29.26 -1.29 -4.35
N ASP A 273 -29.22 -1.95 -5.52
CA ASP A 273 -28.99 -1.31 -6.80
C ASP A 273 -30.31 -0.83 -7.42
N ASP A 274 -30.54 0.48 -7.37
CA ASP A 274 -31.75 1.10 -7.93
C ASP A 274 -31.81 1.05 -9.46
N SER A 275 -30.71 0.67 -10.13
CA SER A 275 -30.68 0.41 -11.58
C SER A 275 -31.16 -0.98 -11.95
N TYR A 276 -31.49 -1.81 -10.98
CA TYR A 276 -32.01 -3.15 -11.23
C TYR A 276 -33.41 -3.11 -11.87
N VAL A 277 -33.59 -3.85 -12.97
CA VAL A 277 -34.87 -4.01 -13.65
C VAL A 277 -35.24 -5.50 -13.68
N PRO A 278 -36.33 -5.92 -13.02
CA PRO A 278 -36.75 -7.32 -12.99
C PRO A 278 -36.93 -7.91 -14.41
N GLY A 279 -36.33 -9.08 -14.64
CA GLY A 279 -36.39 -9.79 -15.92
C GLY A 279 -35.53 -9.21 -17.06
N VAL A 280 -34.81 -8.10 -16.81
CA VAL A 280 -33.91 -7.46 -17.78
C VAL A 280 -32.46 -7.48 -17.26
N SER A 281 -32.27 -7.10 -16.01
CA SER A 281 -30.91 -7.08 -15.40
C SER A 281 -30.36 -8.50 -15.25
N ARG A 282 -29.08 -8.67 -15.54
CA ARG A 282 -28.34 -9.93 -15.41
C ARG A 282 -27.73 -10.15 -14.01
N TYR A 283 -28.12 -9.32 -13.05
CA TYR A 283 -27.71 -9.33 -11.65
C TYR A 283 -28.91 -9.08 -10.76
N ASP A 284 -28.81 -9.38 -9.48
CA ASP A 284 -29.88 -9.16 -8.51
C ASP A 284 -29.88 -7.72 -7.97
N GLU A 285 -31.03 -7.29 -7.43
CA GLU A 285 -31.17 -5.99 -6.77
C GLU A 285 -30.18 -5.82 -5.60
N ASN A 286 -29.93 -6.90 -4.86
CA ASN A 286 -29.02 -6.92 -3.72
C ASN A 286 -27.64 -7.40 -4.13
N ARG A 287 -26.68 -6.50 -4.11
CA ARG A 287 -25.32 -6.74 -4.58
C ARG A 287 -24.31 -6.57 -3.45
N TRP A 288 -23.25 -7.35 -3.46
CA TRP A 288 -22.25 -7.32 -2.41
C TRP A 288 -20.85 -7.66 -2.91
N ALA A 289 -19.86 -7.17 -2.16
CA ALA A 289 -18.47 -7.56 -2.30
C ALA A 289 -17.87 -7.90 -0.93
N ALA A 290 -16.91 -8.82 -0.90
CA ALA A 290 -16.19 -9.18 0.30
C ALA A 290 -14.72 -9.44 -0.03
N ALA A 291 -13.80 -8.93 0.79
CA ALA A 291 -12.39 -9.25 0.72
C ALA A 291 -11.81 -9.49 2.12
N LEU A 292 -10.86 -10.42 2.21
CA LEU A 292 -10.12 -10.71 3.43
C LEU A 292 -8.68 -10.99 3.08
N GLU A 293 -7.77 -10.18 3.61
CA GLU A 293 -6.34 -10.46 3.63
C GLU A 293 -5.94 -10.74 5.07
N HIS A 294 -5.44 -11.95 5.35
CA HIS A 294 -5.07 -12.36 6.70
C HIS A 294 -3.78 -13.17 6.69
N ASP A 295 -2.85 -12.79 7.53
CA ASP A 295 -1.63 -13.53 7.84
C ASP A 295 -1.67 -13.99 9.30
N GLN A 296 -1.49 -15.30 9.54
CA GLN A 296 -1.49 -15.92 10.85
C GLN A 296 -0.23 -16.73 11.08
N PHE A 297 0.50 -16.41 12.13
CA PHE A 297 1.58 -17.25 12.65
C PHE A 297 1.00 -18.24 13.66
N LEU A 298 1.17 -19.52 13.37
CA LEU A 298 0.66 -20.63 14.15
C LEU A 298 1.79 -21.30 14.96
N PRO A 299 1.46 -22.08 16.00
CA PRO A 299 2.46 -22.86 16.73
C PRO A 299 3.30 -23.76 15.84
N ALA A 300 4.47 -24.15 16.32
CA ALA A 300 5.41 -25.03 15.64
C ALA A 300 5.91 -24.47 14.26
N GLY A 301 5.88 -23.16 14.03
CA GLY A 301 6.43 -22.52 12.85
C GLY A 301 5.55 -22.62 11.59
N TRP A 302 4.29 -22.97 11.73
CA TRP A 302 3.32 -22.87 10.65
C TRP A 302 2.92 -21.42 10.41
N ARG A 303 2.68 -21.09 9.16
CA ARG A 303 2.09 -19.83 8.75
C ARG A 303 0.88 -20.10 7.86
N ALA A 304 -0.25 -19.49 8.19
CA ALA A 304 -1.44 -19.51 7.34
C ALA A 304 -1.67 -18.13 6.73
N ARG A 305 -2.11 -18.13 5.49
CA ARG A 305 -2.49 -16.91 4.77
C ARG A 305 -3.82 -17.13 4.08
N ALA A 306 -4.70 -16.14 4.23
CA ALA A 306 -5.94 -16.02 3.48
C ALA A 306 -5.87 -14.74 2.63
N ASP A 307 -6.22 -14.87 1.35
CA ASP A 307 -6.44 -13.77 0.41
C ASP A 307 -7.74 -14.12 -0.32
N VAL A 308 -8.85 -13.59 0.17
CA VAL A 308 -10.20 -13.90 -0.30
C VAL A 308 -10.79 -12.67 -0.95
N LYS A 309 -11.35 -12.84 -2.15
CA LYS A 309 -12.04 -11.79 -2.92
C LYS A 309 -13.25 -12.38 -3.59
N LEU A 310 -14.41 -11.89 -3.22
CA LEU A 310 -15.71 -12.40 -3.72
C LEU A 310 -16.63 -11.22 -4.05
N VAL A 311 -17.43 -11.37 -5.08
CA VAL A 311 -18.49 -10.42 -5.44
C VAL A 311 -19.79 -11.17 -5.74
N SER A 312 -20.92 -10.50 -5.62
CA SER A 312 -22.24 -11.09 -5.86
C SER A 312 -22.43 -11.58 -7.29
N ASP A 313 -21.89 -10.85 -8.24
CA ASP A 313 -22.09 -11.10 -9.66
C ASP A 313 -20.89 -10.58 -10.48
N ARG A 314 -20.75 -11.04 -11.72
CA ARG A 314 -19.64 -10.71 -12.60
C ARG A 314 -19.61 -9.25 -13.05
N PHE A 315 -20.73 -8.52 -12.98
CA PHE A 315 -20.83 -7.12 -13.37
C PHE A 315 -20.54 -6.17 -12.22
N TYR A 316 -20.42 -6.68 -11.00
CA TYR A 316 -20.23 -5.86 -9.80
C TYR A 316 -19.06 -4.88 -9.92
N LEU A 317 -17.89 -5.35 -10.36
CA LEU A 317 -16.69 -4.52 -10.49
C LEU A 317 -16.75 -3.50 -11.64
N GLN A 318 -17.67 -3.69 -12.57
CA GLN A 318 -17.94 -2.72 -13.62
C GLN A 318 -18.68 -1.50 -13.06
N ASP A 319 -19.64 -1.75 -12.20
CA ASP A 319 -20.60 -0.78 -11.70
C ASP A 319 -20.12 -0.04 -10.44
N PHE A 320 -19.31 -0.72 -9.63
CA PHE A 320 -18.79 -0.19 -8.36
C PHE A 320 -17.26 -0.19 -8.32
N ASP A 321 -16.69 0.93 -7.85
CA ASP A 321 -15.26 1.02 -7.52
C ASP A 321 -15.05 0.42 -6.14
N GLU A 322 -14.28 -0.67 -6.04
CA GLU A 322 -14.03 -1.37 -4.78
C GLU A 322 -12.55 -1.36 -4.42
N TYR A 323 -12.28 -1.27 -3.11
CA TYR A 323 -10.93 -1.31 -2.59
C TYR A 323 -10.28 -2.68 -2.82
N GLY A 324 -9.06 -2.66 -3.37
CA GLY A 324 -8.26 -3.88 -3.56
C GLY A 324 -8.73 -4.80 -4.69
N PHE A 325 -9.77 -4.41 -5.41
CA PHE A 325 -10.25 -5.10 -6.60
C PHE A 325 -9.78 -4.35 -7.86
N TYR A 326 -9.35 -5.11 -8.85
CA TYR A 326 -8.93 -4.54 -10.13
C TYR A 326 -9.96 -4.85 -11.20
N ARG A 327 -10.51 -3.84 -11.84
CA ARG A 327 -11.46 -3.98 -12.95
C ARG A 327 -10.91 -4.75 -14.16
N ARG A 328 -9.60 -5.00 -14.20
CA ARG A 328 -8.93 -5.74 -15.29
C ARG A 328 -8.81 -7.24 -15.02
N ASP A 329 -9.14 -7.66 -13.81
CA ASP A 329 -9.07 -9.08 -13.47
C ASP A 329 -10.20 -9.82 -14.19
N ILE A 330 -9.84 -10.86 -14.93
CA ILE A 330 -10.80 -11.79 -15.55
C ILE A 330 -11.38 -12.69 -14.46
N PHE A 331 -10.56 -13.05 -13.47
CA PHE A 331 -10.93 -13.89 -12.35
C PHE A 331 -10.52 -13.22 -11.03
N LEU A 332 -11.43 -13.19 -10.08
CA LEU A 332 -11.11 -12.95 -8.68
C LEU A 332 -10.62 -14.24 -8.06
N ARG A 333 -9.37 -14.24 -7.64
CA ARG A 333 -8.75 -15.42 -7.01
C ARG A 333 -8.83 -15.30 -5.50
N SER A 334 -9.47 -16.27 -4.87
CA SER A 334 -9.51 -16.46 -3.43
C SER A 334 -8.61 -17.63 -3.05
N ARG A 335 -7.67 -17.41 -2.14
CA ARG A 335 -6.69 -18.40 -1.71
C ARG A 335 -6.65 -18.49 -0.20
N PHE A 336 -6.63 -19.71 0.28
CA PHE A 336 -6.29 -20.01 1.66
C PHE A 336 -5.23 -21.10 1.66
N PHE A 337 -4.12 -20.87 2.34
CA PHE A 337 -3.08 -21.88 2.47
C PHE A 337 -2.34 -21.76 3.78
N ALA A 338 -1.88 -22.91 4.28
CA ALA A 338 -0.96 -23.03 5.39
C ALA A 338 0.34 -23.68 4.91
N PHE A 339 1.46 -23.16 5.35
CA PHE A 339 2.77 -23.68 4.95
C PHE A 339 3.75 -23.67 6.11
N ARG A 340 4.73 -24.55 6.02
CA ARG A 340 5.83 -24.65 6.97
C ARG A 340 7.08 -25.13 6.27
N HIS A 341 8.21 -24.59 6.70
CA HIS A 341 9.54 -25.09 6.33
C HIS A 341 10.11 -25.95 7.44
N PHE A 342 10.71 -27.08 7.08
CA PHE A 342 11.29 -28.07 7.97
C PHE A 342 12.80 -28.17 7.76
N GLY A 343 13.50 -28.65 8.80
CA GLY A 343 14.96 -28.76 8.85
C GLY A 343 15.64 -27.45 9.23
N ASP A 344 16.86 -27.54 9.72
CA ASP A 344 17.65 -26.39 10.20
C ASP A 344 17.89 -25.33 9.11
N SER A 345 17.97 -25.76 7.86
CA SER A 345 18.10 -24.88 6.69
C SER A 345 16.76 -24.46 6.06
N GLY A 346 15.61 -24.90 6.60
CA GLY A 346 14.31 -24.70 5.98
C GLY A 346 14.14 -25.36 4.61
N ARG A 347 14.91 -26.42 4.35
CA ARG A 347 15.03 -27.03 3.03
C ARG A 347 13.78 -27.73 2.51
N VAL A 348 12.94 -28.23 3.40
CA VAL A 348 11.70 -28.90 3.03
C VAL A 348 10.52 -27.98 3.33
N GLY A 349 9.83 -27.54 2.31
CA GLY A 349 8.58 -26.77 2.41
C GLY A 349 7.38 -27.70 2.22
N VAL A 350 6.37 -27.57 3.07
CA VAL A 350 5.08 -28.25 2.93
C VAL A 350 3.99 -27.18 2.93
N MET A 351 3.05 -27.30 2.01
CA MET A 351 1.92 -26.42 1.85
C MET A 351 0.64 -27.23 1.71
N GLY A 352 -0.44 -26.74 2.30
CA GLY A 352 -1.79 -27.22 2.05
C GLY A 352 -2.76 -26.06 1.98
N GLY A 353 -3.72 -26.12 1.08
CA GLY A 353 -4.64 -25.01 0.88
C GLY A 353 -5.79 -25.26 -0.06
N MET A 354 -6.41 -24.17 -0.43
CA MET A 354 -7.55 -24.09 -1.35
C MET A 354 -7.37 -22.87 -2.26
N ASN A 355 -7.79 -22.99 -3.50
CA ASN A 355 -7.80 -21.91 -4.48
C ASN A 355 -9.17 -21.91 -5.19
N TYR A 356 -9.86 -20.79 -5.08
CA TYR A 356 -11.13 -20.54 -5.74
C TYR A 356 -10.99 -19.36 -6.70
N ALA A 357 -11.51 -19.49 -7.90
CA ALA A 357 -11.52 -18.45 -8.92
C ALA A 357 -12.95 -18.12 -9.32
N GLN A 358 -13.36 -16.88 -9.06
CA GLN A 358 -14.66 -16.36 -9.50
C GLN A 358 -14.49 -15.59 -10.80
N ASP A 359 -15.27 -15.89 -11.82
CA ASP A 359 -15.31 -15.15 -13.08
C ASP A 359 -15.98 -13.78 -12.92
N VAL A 360 -15.29 -12.74 -13.37
CA VAL A 360 -15.78 -11.35 -13.35
C VAL A 360 -15.61 -10.66 -14.71
N GLN A 361 -15.56 -11.44 -15.78
CA GLN A 361 -15.32 -10.93 -17.13
C GLN A 361 -16.58 -10.32 -17.76
N PHE A 362 -16.40 -9.21 -18.46
CA PHE A 362 -17.49 -8.43 -19.09
C PHE A 362 -17.92 -8.92 -20.46
N SER A 363 -17.10 -9.71 -21.14
CA SER A 363 -17.34 -10.08 -22.54
C SER A 363 -18.58 -10.94 -22.65
N GLU A 364 -19.53 -10.46 -23.46
CA GLU A 364 -20.71 -11.25 -23.82
C GLU A 364 -20.39 -12.40 -24.78
N GLN A 365 -19.23 -12.31 -25.47
CA GLN A 365 -18.86 -13.21 -26.56
C GLN A 365 -18.13 -14.46 -26.10
N ALA A 366 -17.43 -14.41 -24.96
CA ALA A 366 -16.78 -15.58 -24.39
C ALA A 366 -17.28 -15.81 -22.96
N ASP A 367 -18.17 -16.78 -22.79
CA ASP A 367 -18.51 -17.28 -21.46
C ASP A 367 -17.33 -18.09 -20.91
N LEU A 368 -16.29 -17.36 -20.45
CA LEU A 368 -15.13 -17.92 -19.78
C LEU A 368 -15.46 -18.36 -18.34
N SER A 369 -16.71 -18.15 -17.89
CA SER A 369 -17.18 -18.60 -16.58
C SER A 369 -16.97 -20.09 -16.33
N THR A 370 -16.74 -20.79 -17.39
CA THR A 370 -16.63 -22.24 -17.46
C THR A 370 -15.20 -22.75 -17.32
N VAL A 371 -14.18 -21.88 -17.39
CA VAL A 371 -12.78 -22.26 -17.19
C VAL A 371 -12.36 -22.00 -15.73
N ARG A 372 -13.27 -22.22 -14.79
CA ARG A 372 -12.98 -22.11 -13.38
C ARG A 372 -12.17 -23.32 -12.94
N LEU A 373 -10.96 -23.05 -12.52
CA LEU A 373 -10.09 -24.10 -12.00
C LEU A 373 -9.99 -23.92 -10.48
N ASN A 374 -11.04 -24.30 -9.80
CA ASN A 374 -11.01 -24.41 -8.36
C ASN A 374 -10.13 -25.59 -7.97
N ARG A 375 -9.29 -25.40 -6.96
CA ARG A 375 -8.42 -26.44 -6.44
C ARG A 375 -8.68 -26.57 -4.95
N TRP A 376 -9.30 -27.65 -4.54
CA TRP A 376 -9.63 -27.90 -3.15
C TRP A 376 -9.77 -29.39 -2.82
N PRO A 377 -8.82 -29.99 -2.11
CA PRO A 377 -7.58 -29.37 -1.59
C PRO A 377 -6.50 -29.19 -2.64
N GLU A 378 -5.54 -28.30 -2.35
CA GLU A 378 -4.25 -28.19 -3.02
C GLU A 378 -3.14 -28.48 -2.00
N LEU A 379 -2.30 -29.46 -2.25
CA LEU A 379 -1.20 -29.87 -1.39
C LEU A 379 0.11 -29.78 -2.15
N GLY A 380 1.17 -29.31 -1.49
CA GLY A 380 2.49 -29.19 -2.10
C GLY A 380 3.59 -29.55 -1.14
N VAL A 381 4.59 -30.25 -1.66
CA VAL A 381 5.86 -30.51 -0.98
C VAL A 381 6.98 -30.05 -1.88
N ARG A 382 7.90 -29.25 -1.36
CA ARG A 382 9.06 -28.77 -2.09
C ARG A 382 10.33 -29.03 -1.30
N VAL A 383 11.27 -29.72 -1.91
CA VAL A 383 12.62 -29.92 -1.39
C VAL A 383 13.60 -29.05 -2.18
N LEU A 384 14.13 -28.03 -1.54
CA LEU A 384 15.11 -27.12 -2.15
C LEU A 384 16.41 -27.84 -2.50
N PRO A 385 17.21 -27.32 -3.47
CA PRO A 385 18.45 -27.93 -3.91
C PRO A 385 19.39 -28.27 -2.75
N GLY A 386 19.91 -29.47 -2.74
CA GLY A 386 20.88 -29.92 -1.75
C GLY A 386 21.59 -31.19 -2.17
N ARG A 387 22.71 -31.46 -1.55
CA ARG A 387 23.49 -32.65 -1.85
C ARG A 387 22.66 -33.91 -1.67
N VAL A 388 22.80 -34.84 -2.61
CA VAL A 388 22.11 -36.13 -2.56
C VAL A 388 22.98 -37.12 -1.77
N PRO A 389 22.47 -37.69 -0.67
CA PRO A 389 23.22 -38.69 0.09
C PRO A 389 23.70 -39.83 -0.79
N GLY A 390 24.97 -40.20 -0.67
CA GLY A 390 25.62 -41.22 -1.49
C GLY A 390 26.17 -40.73 -2.84
N LEU A 391 25.81 -39.51 -3.28
CA LEU A 391 26.36 -38.85 -4.47
C LEU A 391 27.19 -37.62 -4.13
N ASP A 392 27.58 -37.45 -2.88
CA ASP A 392 28.32 -36.27 -2.39
C ASP A 392 29.63 -36.04 -3.13
N ALA A 393 30.36 -37.14 -3.43
CA ALA A 393 31.63 -37.10 -4.15
C ALA A 393 31.48 -36.60 -5.60
N LEU A 394 30.29 -36.72 -6.18
CA LEU A 394 29.97 -36.25 -7.53
C LEU A 394 29.48 -34.82 -7.56
N GLY A 395 29.23 -34.18 -6.41
CA GLY A 395 28.71 -32.80 -6.32
C GLY A 395 27.31 -32.63 -6.89
N VAL A 396 26.52 -33.71 -6.90
CA VAL A 396 25.15 -33.69 -7.45
C VAL A 396 24.18 -33.08 -6.43
N LEU A 397 23.37 -32.18 -6.90
CA LEU A 397 22.27 -31.56 -6.14
C LEU A 397 20.96 -32.20 -6.56
N GLY A 398 20.12 -32.53 -5.57
CA GLY A 398 18.79 -33.05 -5.81
C GLY A 398 17.74 -32.02 -5.37
N THR A 399 16.68 -31.91 -6.16
CA THR A 399 15.43 -31.18 -5.83
C THR A 399 14.26 -32.15 -6.02
N PHE A 400 13.19 -31.90 -5.29
CA PHE A 400 11.97 -32.66 -5.43
C PHE A 400 10.78 -31.76 -5.19
N ASP A 401 9.85 -31.73 -6.13
CA ASP A 401 8.57 -31.09 -5.98
C ASP A 401 7.46 -32.14 -6.13
N ALA A 402 6.45 -32.07 -5.28
CA ALA A 402 5.25 -32.89 -5.39
C ALA A 402 4.03 -31.99 -5.17
N ASP A 403 3.09 -32.04 -6.08
CA ASP A 403 1.85 -31.30 -6.03
C ASP A 403 0.66 -32.24 -6.20
N TYR A 404 -0.38 -32.00 -5.41
CA TYR A 404 -1.67 -32.66 -5.55
C TYR A 404 -2.77 -31.61 -5.53
N ALA A 405 -3.76 -31.74 -6.44
CA ALA A 405 -4.95 -30.91 -6.41
C ALA A 405 -6.15 -31.66 -6.93
N TYR A 406 -7.31 -31.44 -6.29
CA TYR A 406 -8.60 -31.78 -6.86
C TYR A 406 -9.15 -30.54 -7.59
N PHE A 407 -9.53 -30.71 -8.84
CA PHE A 407 -10.08 -29.66 -9.71
C PHE A 407 -11.58 -29.81 -9.80
N ASP A 408 -12.29 -28.74 -9.49
CA ASP A 408 -13.74 -28.68 -9.55
C ASP A 408 -14.17 -27.47 -10.38
N ALA A 409 -15.07 -27.71 -11.33
CA ALA A 409 -15.70 -26.66 -12.10
C ALA A 409 -17.23 -26.70 -11.86
N PRO A 410 -17.80 -25.61 -11.36
CA PRO A 410 -19.21 -25.59 -10.94
C PRO A 410 -20.22 -25.64 -12.10
N SER A 411 -19.77 -25.51 -13.35
CA SER A 411 -20.66 -25.55 -14.53
C SER A 411 -19.95 -26.11 -15.76
N THR A 412 -20.69 -26.77 -16.61
CA THR A 412 -20.20 -27.25 -17.92
C THR A 412 -19.86 -26.06 -18.82
N PRO A 413 -18.72 -26.06 -19.52
CA PRO A 413 -18.35 -25.03 -20.48
C PRO A 413 -19.35 -24.85 -21.61
N SER A 414 -19.46 -23.62 -22.10
CA SER A 414 -20.22 -23.37 -23.34
C SER A 414 -19.57 -24.08 -24.54
N PRO A 415 -20.30 -24.41 -25.61
CA PRO A 415 -19.70 -24.99 -26.82
C PRO A 415 -18.52 -24.19 -27.38
N ALA A 416 -18.58 -22.88 -27.30
CA ALA A 416 -17.47 -21.99 -27.73
C ALA A 416 -16.22 -22.11 -26.83
N ALA A 417 -16.41 -22.18 -25.52
CA ALA A 417 -15.34 -22.39 -24.56
C ALA A 417 -14.75 -23.81 -24.69
N LEU A 418 -15.57 -24.83 -24.95
CA LEU A 418 -15.10 -26.18 -25.22
C LEU A 418 -14.22 -26.22 -26.48
N ALA A 419 -14.66 -25.60 -27.58
CA ALA A 419 -13.90 -25.55 -28.82
C ALA A 419 -12.56 -24.84 -28.65
N LEU A 420 -12.50 -23.79 -27.80
CA LEU A 420 -11.31 -23.00 -27.60
C LEU A 420 -10.31 -23.63 -26.61
N TYR A 421 -10.82 -24.07 -25.47
CA TYR A 421 -9.96 -24.50 -24.36
C TYR A 421 -9.78 -26.01 -24.27
N TYR A 422 -10.68 -26.77 -24.90
CA TYR A 422 -10.71 -28.23 -24.88
C TYR A 422 -10.83 -28.78 -26.33
N PRO A 423 -9.83 -28.49 -27.19
CA PRO A 423 -9.86 -28.94 -28.59
C PRO A 423 -9.77 -30.45 -28.67
N ASN A 424 -10.08 -31.01 -29.84
CA ASN A 424 -9.98 -32.44 -30.17
C ASN A 424 -10.92 -33.37 -29.39
N GLY A 425 -12.03 -32.85 -28.89
CA GLY A 425 -13.06 -33.65 -28.23
C GLY A 425 -12.66 -34.18 -26.85
N ILE A 426 -11.58 -33.64 -26.27
CA ILE A 426 -11.20 -33.96 -24.89
C ILE A 426 -12.28 -33.45 -23.95
N PRO A 427 -12.90 -34.33 -23.14
CA PRO A 427 -13.99 -33.94 -22.28
C PRO A 427 -13.51 -33.02 -21.17
N PHE A 428 -14.38 -32.05 -20.84
CA PHE A 428 -14.26 -31.26 -19.64
C PHE A 428 -14.75 -32.08 -18.46
N GLU A 429 -13.89 -32.28 -17.48
CA GLU A 429 -14.16 -33.15 -16.34
C GLU A 429 -13.67 -32.53 -15.03
N ASN A 430 -14.30 -32.95 -13.95
CA ASN A 430 -13.74 -32.78 -12.61
C ASN A 430 -12.80 -33.95 -12.29
N GLY A 431 -11.86 -33.75 -11.41
CA GLY A 431 -10.96 -34.81 -11.02
C GLY A 431 -9.75 -34.35 -10.26
N GLN A 432 -8.88 -35.28 -10.02
CA GLN A 432 -7.66 -35.03 -9.27
C GLN A 432 -6.42 -35.22 -10.12
N ARG A 433 -5.39 -34.45 -9.77
CA ARG A 433 -4.06 -34.53 -10.39
C ARG A 433 -2.98 -34.55 -9.33
N ALA A 434 -2.09 -35.53 -9.43
CA ALA A 434 -0.87 -35.56 -8.64
C ALA A 434 0.34 -35.46 -9.56
N VAL A 435 1.30 -34.61 -9.23
CA VAL A 435 2.52 -34.42 -10.02
C VAL A 435 3.74 -34.60 -9.13
N LEU A 436 4.66 -35.44 -9.56
CA LEU A 436 5.94 -35.70 -8.88
C LEU A 436 7.07 -35.27 -9.79
N ARG A 437 7.98 -34.39 -9.31
CA ARG A 437 9.08 -33.84 -10.12
C ARG A 437 10.43 -33.97 -9.42
N PRO A 438 11.09 -35.14 -9.43
CA PRO A 438 12.50 -35.26 -9.06
C PRO A 438 13.40 -34.63 -10.13
N ARG A 439 14.39 -33.85 -9.67
CA ARG A 439 15.43 -33.28 -10.55
C ARG A 439 16.79 -33.46 -9.91
N LEU A 440 17.79 -33.74 -10.74
CA LEU A 440 19.20 -33.83 -10.37
C LEU A 440 19.98 -32.80 -11.16
N ALA A 441 20.76 -31.98 -10.49
CA ALA A 441 21.57 -30.95 -11.11
C ALA A 441 23.02 -31.06 -10.66
N ARG A 442 23.94 -30.75 -11.57
CA ARG A 442 25.36 -30.66 -11.25
C ARG A 442 25.94 -29.35 -11.75
N PRO A 443 26.25 -28.42 -10.84
CA PRO A 443 27.07 -27.27 -11.18
C PRO A 443 28.53 -27.68 -11.35
N PHE A 444 29.17 -27.14 -12.36
CA PHE A 444 30.58 -27.36 -12.62
C PHE A 444 31.21 -26.06 -13.11
N SER A 445 32.39 -25.71 -12.60
CA SER A 445 33.14 -24.55 -13.04
C SER A 445 34.49 -24.99 -13.63
N LEU A 446 34.73 -24.58 -14.86
CA LEU A 446 35.97 -24.90 -15.57
C LEU A 446 36.94 -23.72 -15.47
N GLY A 447 38.02 -23.92 -14.71
CA GLY A 447 39.04 -22.89 -14.52
C GLY A 447 38.57 -21.58 -13.87
N GLY A 448 37.39 -21.57 -13.26
CA GLY A 448 36.79 -20.36 -12.69
C GLY A 448 36.33 -19.33 -13.73
N VAL A 449 36.33 -19.70 -15.03
CA VAL A 449 35.98 -18.81 -16.14
C VAL A 449 34.67 -19.21 -16.79
N VAL A 450 34.41 -20.50 -16.91
CA VAL A 450 33.20 -21.02 -17.54
C VAL A 450 32.44 -21.87 -16.53
N ASP A 451 31.18 -21.50 -16.33
CA ASP A 451 30.27 -22.24 -15.46
C ASP A 451 29.30 -23.06 -16.32
N LEU A 452 29.18 -24.33 -16.00
CA LEU A 452 28.23 -25.26 -16.59
C LEU A 452 27.25 -25.71 -15.52
N TRP A 453 25.97 -25.46 -15.75
CA TRP A 453 24.88 -26.09 -15.02
C TRP A 453 24.25 -27.16 -15.89
N SER A 454 24.26 -28.39 -15.43
CA SER A 454 23.57 -29.50 -16.08
C SER A 454 22.48 -30.04 -15.17
N GLU A 455 21.28 -30.24 -15.71
CA GLU A 455 20.14 -30.74 -14.97
C GLU A 455 19.39 -31.79 -15.79
N VAL A 456 18.91 -32.80 -15.11
CA VAL A 456 17.99 -33.79 -15.66
C VAL A 456 16.82 -33.94 -14.70
N GLY A 457 15.64 -34.05 -15.25
CA GLY A 457 14.41 -34.14 -14.49
C GLY A 457 13.42 -35.10 -15.11
N TYR A 458 12.52 -35.59 -14.28
CA TYR A 458 11.37 -36.36 -14.72
C TYR A 458 10.13 -35.85 -13.98
N ALA A 459 9.05 -35.61 -14.69
CA ALA A 459 7.76 -35.24 -14.11
C ALA A 459 6.77 -36.37 -14.41
N GLN A 460 6.30 -37.06 -13.37
CA GLN A 460 5.18 -37.99 -13.47
C GLN A 460 3.91 -37.28 -13.05
N THR A 461 2.94 -37.21 -13.94
CA THR A 461 1.59 -36.72 -13.64
C THR A 461 0.63 -37.89 -13.66
N LEU A 462 -0.17 -37.99 -12.61
CA LEU A 462 -1.24 -38.98 -12.46
C LEU A 462 -2.57 -38.22 -12.42
N TYR A 463 -3.50 -38.65 -13.22
CA TYR A 463 -4.85 -38.13 -13.28
C TYR A 463 -5.85 -39.20 -12.83
N ASP A 464 -6.94 -38.75 -12.20
CA ASP A 464 -8.11 -39.57 -11.92
C ASP A 464 -9.34 -38.68 -12.00
N THR A 465 -10.17 -38.94 -13.02
CA THR A 465 -11.31 -38.09 -13.37
C THR A 465 -12.60 -38.86 -13.28
N ASP A 466 -13.71 -38.13 -13.12
CA ASP A 466 -15.04 -38.71 -12.87
C ASP A 466 -15.56 -39.52 -14.07
N GLN A 467 -15.13 -39.20 -15.29
CA GLN A 467 -15.66 -39.82 -16.52
C GLN A 467 -14.65 -40.75 -17.22
N GLN A 468 -13.39 -40.32 -17.32
CA GLN A 468 -12.35 -41.09 -18.02
C GLN A 468 -11.60 -42.06 -17.12
N GLY A 469 -11.72 -41.89 -15.79
CA GLY A 469 -10.94 -42.68 -14.84
C GLY A 469 -9.47 -42.24 -14.76
N THR A 470 -8.54 -43.22 -14.64
CA THR A 470 -7.13 -42.93 -14.41
C THR A 470 -6.32 -42.85 -15.70
N SER A 471 -5.50 -41.83 -15.83
CA SER A 471 -4.47 -41.70 -16.87
C SER A 471 -3.15 -41.21 -16.30
N GLU A 472 -2.07 -41.28 -17.06
CA GLU A 472 -0.74 -40.86 -16.61
C GLU A 472 0.07 -40.24 -17.75
N ARG A 473 0.87 -39.24 -17.39
CA ARG A 473 1.80 -38.58 -18.29
C ARG A 473 3.20 -38.53 -17.69
N GLY A 474 4.19 -38.91 -18.48
CA GLY A 474 5.61 -38.78 -18.18
C GLY A 474 6.23 -37.67 -19.00
N VAL A 475 7.00 -36.78 -18.35
CA VAL A 475 7.77 -35.73 -19.04
C VAL A 475 9.23 -35.83 -18.61
N PHE A 476 10.11 -36.12 -19.57
CA PHE A 476 11.55 -36.03 -19.37
C PHE A 476 12.05 -34.64 -19.72
N THR A 477 12.98 -34.12 -18.90
CA THR A 477 13.63 -32.84 -19.13
C THR A 477 15.15 -33.01 -19.00
N ALA A 478 15.88 -32.41 -19.92
CA ALA A 478 17.31 -32.24 -19.80
C ALA A 478 17.68 -30.80 -20.12
N ARG A 479 18.54 -30.22 -19.29
CA ARG A 479 18.95 -28.82 -19.45
C ARG A 479 20.46 -28.68 -19.25
N GLY A 480 21.09 -27.93 -20.14
CA GLY A 480 22.47 -27.51 -20.00
C GLY A 480 22.63 -26.03 -20.17
N VAL A 481 23.19 -25.36 -19.19
CA VAL A 481 23.47 -23.90 -19.27
C VAL A 481 24.97 -23.71 -19.14
N LEU A 482 25.58 -23.23 -20.22
CA LEU A 482 26.97 -22.83 -20.25
C LEU A 482 27.01 -21.31 -20.18
N SER A 483 27.73 -20.75 -19.22
CA SER A 483 27.87 -19.33 -19.07
C SER A 483 29.29 -18.93 -18.67
N SER A 484 29.62 -17.68 -18.96
CA SER A 484 30.88 -17.09 -18.52
C SER A 484 30.64 -15.70 -18.03
N ARG A 485 31.51 -15.20 -17.16
CA ARG A 485 31.46 -13.82 -16.70
C ARG A 485 32.73 -13.11 -17.11
N LEU A 486 32.58 -12.21 -18.06
CA LEU A 486 33.66 -11.34 -18.55
C LEU A 486 33.45 -9.96 -17.95
N GLU A 487 34.48 -9.42 -17.32
CA GLU A 487 34.40 -8.10 -16.71
C GLU A 487 35.58 -7.25 -17.12
N ARG A 488 35.29 -5.99 -17.49
CA ARG A 488 36.31 -5.02 -17.84
C ARG A 488 35.98 -3.66 -17.26
N GLU A 489 37.01 -3.02 -16.73
CA GLU A 489 36.94 -1.62 -16.30
C GLU A 489 37.55 -0.71 -17.37
N PHE A 490 36.82 0.35 -17.69
CA PHE A 490 37.24 1.42 -18.57
C PHE A 490 37.38 2.69 -17.76
N LYS A 491 38.57 3.26 -17.71
CA LYS A 491 38.78 4.60 -17.16
C LYS A 491 38.28 5.60 -18.18
N LEU A 492 37.27 6.37 -17.84
CA LEU A 492 36.70 7.41 -18.70
C LEU A 492 37.44 8.73 -18.51
N ASP A 493 37.84 9.03 -17.28
CA ASP A 493 38.70 10.12 -16.87
C ASP A 493 39.40 9.78 -15.53
N ASP A 494 40.11 10.74 -14.92
CA ASP A 494 40.85 10.54 -13.67
C ASP A 494 39.94 10.21 -12.47
N THR A 495 38.64 10.47 -12.59
CA THR A 495 37.67 10.35 -11.49
C THR A 495 36.57 9.33 -11.78
N HIS A 496 36.35 8.93 -13.04
CA HIS A 496 35.25 8.09 -13.42
C HIS A 496 35.69 6.77 -14.07
N VAL A 497 35.08 5.69 -13.59
CA VAL A 497 35.30 4.32 -14.09
C VAL A 497 33.96 3.72 -14.54
N LEU A 498 33.93 3.15 -15.74
CA LEU A 498 32.85 2.35 -16.24
C LEU A 498 33.23 0.86 -16.15
N ARG A 499 32.46 0.09 -15.40
CA ARG A 499 32.60 -1.36 -15.33
C ARG A 499 31.55 -2.00 -16.23
N HIS A 500 32.00 -2.70 -17.26
CA HIS A 500 31.18 -3.53 -18.15
C HIS A 500 31.35 -4.99 -17.75
N GLN A 501 30.25 -5.66 -17.49
CA GLN A 501 30.15 -7.09 -17.24
C GLN A 501 29.31 -7.70 -18.37
N ALA A 502 29.90 -8.59 -19.14
CA ALA A 502 29.24 -9.36 -20.16
C ALA A 502 29.14 -10.82 -19.70
N GLU A 503 27.94 -11.37 -19.73
CA GLU A 503 27.64 -12.77 -19.40
C GLU A 503 27.09 -13.45 -20.65
N PRO A 504 27.94 -13.96 -21.55
CA PRO A 504 27.50 -14.81 -22.63
C PRO A 504 26.98 -16.13 -22.06
N TYR A 505 25.90 -16.63 -22.63
CA TYR A 505 25.32 -17.91 -22.25
C TYR A 505 24.88 -18.70 -23.48
N LEU A 506 24.90 -20.00 -23.32
CA LEU A 506 24.29 -20.98 -24.19
C LEU A 506 23.44 -21.87 -23.30
N ASN A 507 22.16 -21.98 -23.61
CA ASN A 507 21.20 -22.74 -22.86
C ASN A 507 20.50 -23.70 -23.81
N TYR A 508 20.68 -24.96 -23.55
CA TYR A 508 19.99 -26.02 -24.29
C TYR A 508 18.97 -26.69 -23.38
N THR A 509 17.75 -26.81 -23.85
CA THR A 509 16.64 -27.44 -23.14
C THR A 509 15.97 -28.45 -24.03
N TRP A 510 15.88 -29.69 -23.55
CA TRP A 510 15.17 -30.75 -24.19
C TRP A 510 14.05 -31.25 -23.30
N ILE A 511 12.85 -31.34 -23.88
CA ILE A 511 11.63 -31.80 -23.22
C ILE A 511 11.01 -32.86 -24.11
N GLN A 512 10.74 -34.01 -23.53
CA GLN A 512 10.03 -35.09 -24.20
C GLN A 512 8.84 -35.53 -23.36
N THR A 513 7.66 -35.43 -23.92
CA THR A 513 6.39 -35.79 -23.26
C THR A 513 5.95 -37.15 -23.81
N ARG A 514 5.52 -38.04 -22.91
CA ARG A 514 4.92 -39.32 -23.28
C ARG A 514 3.43 -39.31 -22.98
N SER A 515 2.62 -39.71 -23.94
CA SER A 515 1.18 -40.01 -23.76
C SER A 515 0.41 -38.88 -23.11
N GLN A 516 0.15 -37.80 -23.82
CA GLN A 516 -0.67 -36.72 -23.29
C GLN A 516 -1.93 -36.40 -24.11
N GLU A 517 -2.12 -37.08 -25.23
CA GLU A 517 -3.21 -36.76 -26.16
C GLU A 517 -4.58 -36.99 -25.53
N ASP A 518 -4.73 -38.06 -24.78
CA ASP A 518 -5.97 -38.47 -24.13
C ASP A 518 -6.10 -37.98 -22.68
N ASP A 519 -5.11 -37.26 -22.17
CA ASP A 519 -5.16 -36.77 -20.77
C ASP A 519 -6.16 -35.61 -20.62
N PRO A 520 -6.79 -35.50 -19.46
CA PRO A 520 -7.70 -34.39 -19.19
C PRO A 520 -6.95 -33.05 -19.18
N ILE A 521 -7.65 -31.98 -19.56
CA ILE A 521 -7.15 -30.61 -19.49
C ILE A 521 -7.83 -29.88 -18.35
N PHE A 522 -7.17 -29.78 -17.19
CA PHE A 522 -7.63 -28.94 -16.10
C PHE A 522 -7.16 -27.49 -16.26
N VAL A 523 -5.93 -27.28 -16.76
CA VAL A 523 -5.36 -25.96 -17.00
C VAL A 523 -5.03 -25.80 -18.48
N PRO A 524 -5.88 -25.15 -19.26
CA PRO A 524 -5.64 -24.92 -20.68
C PRO A 524 -4.38 -24.09 -20.93
N ALA A 525 -3.62 -24.46 -21.94
CA ALA A 525 -2.41 -23.76 -22.35
C ALA A 525 -2.67 -22.30 -22.71
N SER A 526 -3.83 -22.00 -23.31
CA SER A 526 -4.25 -20.64 -23.67
C SER A 526 -4.36 -19.67 -22.48
N LEU A 527 -4.71 -20.16 -21.29
CA LEU A 527 -4.70 -19.34 -20.07
C LEU A 527 -3.30 -19.05 -19.52
N VAL A 528 -2.31 -19.85 -19.94
CA VAL A 528 -0.91 -19.75 -19.54
C VAL A 528 -0.09 -19.03 -20.59
N ALA A 529 -0.54 -19.04 -21.84
CA ALA A 529 0.17 -18.54 -23.03
C ALA A 529 0.56 -17.06 -22.94
N GLN A 530 -0.16 -16.24 -22.21
CA GLN A 530 0.23 -14.85 -21.92
C GLN A 530 1.59 -14.71 -21.21
N ARG A 531 2.18 -15.82 -20.74
CA ARG A 531 3.51 -15.85 -20.15
C ARG A 531 4.60 -16.41 -21.08
N ARG A 532 4.24 -16.97 -22.24
CA ARG A 532 5.22 -17.56 -23.15
C ARG A 532 6.24 -16.58 -23.72
N LEU A 533 5.87 -15.32 -23.79
CA LEU A 533 6.64 -14.28 -24.46
C LEU A 533 7.84 -13.72 -23.70
N ARG A 534 8.13 -14.22 -22.49
CA ARG A 534 9.31 -13.82 -21.71
C ARG A 534 10.33 -14.95 -21.52
N GLN A 535 10.35 -15.89 -22.42
CA GLN A 535 11.02 -17.16 -22.16
C GLN A 535 12.46 -17.22 -22.66
N LEU A 536 13.30 -16.33 -22.20
CA LEU A 536 14.72 -16.63 -22.04
C LEU A 536 14.98 -17.52 -20.81
N ASP A 537 13.92 -17.92 -20.07
CA ASP A 537 14.00 -18.77 -18.90
C ASP A 537 13.31 -20.12 -19.16
N PRO A 538 14.07 -21.15 -19.52
CA PRO A 538 13.53 -22.48 -19.78
C PRO A 538 12.86 -23.12 -18.56
N GLU A 539 13.13 -22.63 -17.32
CA GLU A 539 12.41 -23.11 -16.12
C GLU A 539 10.91 -22.85 -16.24
N ASN A 540 10.50 -21.81 -16.93
CA ASN A 540 9.08 -21.53 -17.15
C ASN A 540 8.40 -22.53 -18.08
N ARG A 541 9.13 -23.16 -19.00
CA ARG A 541 8.58 -24.23 -19.85
C ARG A 541 8.37 -25.52 -19.07
N VAL A 542 9.31 -25.86 -18.20
CA VAL A 542 9.25 -27.08 -17.40
C VAL A 542 8.24 -26.98 -16.25
N LEU A 543 8.04 -25.79 -15.74
CA LEU A 543 7.09 -25.48 -14.66
C LEU A 543 5.75 -24.97 -15.17
N ASP A 544 5.47 -25.10 -16.47
CA ASP A 544 4.18 -24.73 -17.05
C ASP A 544 3.07 -25.46 -16.29
N PRO A 545 2.14 -24.74 -15.65
CA PRO A 545 1.04 -25.36 -14.93
C PRO A 545 -0.02 -25.96 -15.86
N SER A 546 0.13 -25.81 -17.19
CA SER A 546 -0.83 -26.38 -18.14
C SER A 546 -0.78 -27.91 -18.16
N ASP A 547 -1.87 -28.51 -18.58
CA ASP A 547 -1.97 -29.95 -18.77
C ASP A 547 -1.53 -30.38 -20.19
N ARG A 548 -1.01 -29.45 -20.97
CA ARG A 548 -0.36 -29.72 -22.25
C ARG A 548 1.05 -29.12 -22.24
N ILE A 549 2.06 -30.00 -22.23
CA ILE A 549 3.46 -29.63 -22.29
C ILE A 549 3.97 -30.08 -23.67
N PRO A 550 4.27 -29.16 -24.57
CA PRO A 550 4.83 -29.52 -25.88
C PRO A 550 6.23 -30.12 -25.71
N ASP A 551 6.57 -31.05 -26.58
CA ASP A 551 7.95 -31.44 -26.78
C ASP A 551 8.75 -30.19 -27.17
N ALA A 552 10.01 -30.15 -26.80
CA ALA A 552 10.85 -29.01 -27.09
C ALA A 552 12.33 -29.44 -27.20
N ASN A 553 12.99 -28.92 -28.20
CA ASN A 553 14.41 -29.16 -28.48
C ASN A 553 15.05 -27.78 -28.77
N VAL A 554 15.19 -26.98 -27.69
CA VAL A 554 15.45 -25.55 -27.77
C VAL A 554 16.88 -25.20 -27.45
N LEU A 555 17.51 -24.46 -28.33
CA LEU A 555 18.79 -23.81 -28.11
C LEU A 555 18.59 -22.30 -27.99
N ALA A 556 18.96 -21.74 -26.87
CA ALA A 556 19.02 -20.30 -26.67
C ALA A 556 20.47 -19.85 -26.50
N ILE A 557 20.89 -18.89 -27.30
CA ILE A 557 22.23 -18.28 -27.27
C ILE A 557 22.07 -16.78 -27.03
N GLY A 558 22.82 -16.21 -26.09
CA GLY A 558 22.70 -14.79 -25.85
C GLY A 558 23.81 -14.21 -25.00
N VAL A 559 23.68 -12.94 -24.74
CA VAL A 559 24.58 -12.20 -23.87
C VAL A 559 23.79 -11.23 -22.99
N LYS A 560 24.07 -11.27 -21.71
CA LYS A 560 23.56 -10.31 -20.75
C LYS A 560 24.68 -9.34 -20.42
N ASN A 561 24.45 -8.05 -20.72
CA ASN A 561 25.39 -6.98 -20.45
C ASN A 561 24.89 -6.15 -19.27
N ARG A 562 25.82 -5.85 -18.34
CA ARG A 562 25.58 -4.95 -17.22
C ARG A 562 26.65 -3.87 -17.19
N PHE A 563 26.22 -2.63 -17.06
CA PHE A 563 27.10 -1.49 -16.96
C PHE A 563 26.93 -0.84 -15.58
N ARG A 564 28.04 -0.58 -14.90
CA ARG A 564 28.08 0.07 -13.60
C ARG A 564 28.99 1.27 -13.66
N TRP A 565 28.59 2.32 -13.02
CA TRP A 565 29.35 3.55 -12.92
C TRP A 565 30.02 3.68 -11.57
N GLY A 566 31.26 4.16 -11.51
CA GLY A 566 32.00 4.40 -10.27
C GLY A 566 32.83 5.69 -10.34
N GLU A 567 33.06 6.31 -9.19
CA GLU A 567 33.94 7.46 -9.03
C GLU A 567 35.22 7.01 -8.32
N GLY A 568 36.40 7.15 -8.98
CA GLY A 568 37.73 6.82 -8.44
C GLY A 568 38.16 5.35 -8.53
N SER A 569 39.46 5.10 -8.55
CA SER A 569 40.01 3.75 -8.53
C SER A 569 39.87 3.15 -7.11
N GLY A 570 39.04 2.12 -6.96
CA GLY A 570 38.74 1.46 -5.68
C GLY A 570 37.48 1.96 -4.98
N SER A 571 36.73 2.90 -5.60
CA SER A 571 35.48 3.40 -5.04
C SER A 571 34.34 2.40 -5.11
N ARG A 572 33.37 2.51 -4.19
CA ARG A 572 32.11 1.76 -4.22
C ARG A 572 31.40 2.04 -5.54
N LEU A 573 31.28 1.01 -6.38
CA LEU A 573 30.48 1.09 -7.59
C LEU A 573 29.05 1.45 -7.21
N ARG A 574 28.51 2.47 -7.85
CA ARG A 574 27.09 2.75 -7.81
C ARG A 574 26.32 1.64 -8.54
N GLY A 575 25.05 1.50 -8.33
CA GLY A 575 24.23 0.42 -8.90
C GLY A 575 24.35 0.27 -10.41
N VAL A 576 23.77 -0.79 -10.93
CA VAL A 576 23.66 -1.02 -12.38
C VAL A 576 22.86 0.12 -12.99
N PHE A 577 23.44 0.83 -13.98
CA PHE A 577 22.71 1.89 -14.68
C PHE A 577 22.19 1.43 -16.04
N SER A 578 22.71 0.34 -16.60
CA SER A 578 22.22 -0.27 -17.82
C SER A 578 22.36 -1.77 -17.73
N GLU A 579 21.29 -2.45 -18.02
CA GLU A 579 21.24 -3.89 -18.27
C GLU A 579 20.60 -4.13 -19.63
N LEU A 580 21.27 -4.90 -20.49
CA LEU A 580 20.78 -5.29 -21.81
C LEU A 580 21.03 -6.77 -22.01
N ARG A 581 19.98 -7.51 -22.32
CA ARG A 581 20.06 -8.90 -22.72
C ARG A 581 19.60 -9.01 -24.18
N VAL A 582 20.40 -9.67 -24.97
CA VAL A 582 20.09 -10.04 -26.35
C VAL A 582 20.27 -11.53 -26.48
N GLY A 583 19.29 -12.20 -27.01
CA GLY A 583 19.32 -13.64 -27.23
C GLY A 583 18.60 -14.03 -28.50
N PHE A 584 19.01 -15.17 -29.01
CA PHE A 584 18.35 -15.89 -30.10
C PHE A 584 17.92 -17.25 -29.53
N GLU A 585 16.68 -17.62 -29.79
CA GLU A 585 16.12 -18.92 -29.40
C GLU A 585 15.60 -19.62 -30.65
N HIS A 586 15.93 -20.92 -30.78
CA HIS A 586 15.48 -21.76 -31.86
C HIS A 586 15.01 -23.12 -31.32
N ASP A 587 13.83 -23.53 -31.69
CA ASP A 587 13.31 -24.86 -31.42
C ASP A 587 13.51 -25.75 -32.66
N PHE A 588 14.28 -26.81 -32.52
CA PHE A 588 14.58 -27.73 -33.64
C PHE A 588 13.42 -28.65 -34.01
N ASP A 589 12.43 -28.78 -33.15
CA ASP A 589 11.25 -29.61 -33.38
C ASP A 589 10.10 -28.82 -34.02
N GLU A 590 10.17 -27.50 -34.04
CA GLU A 590 9.21 -26.62 -34.72
C GLU A 590 9.73 -26.19 -36.11
N GLU A 591 8.83 -26.16 -37.11
CA GLU A 591 9.14 -25.59 -38.44
C GLU A 591 9.20 -24.06 -38.33
N GLY A 592 10.36 -23.52 -38.00
CA GLY A 592 10.54 -22.08 -37.87
C GLY A 592 12.00 -21.68 -37.77
N VAL A 593 12.30 -20.41 -38.01
CA VAL A 593 13.68 -19.89 -37.95
C VAL A 593 14.08 -19.48 -36.54
N GLY A 594 13.15 -19.53 -35.59
CA GLY A 594 13.35 -19.12 -34.21
C GLY A 594 13.02 -17.65 -33.95
N GLN A 595 13.30 -17.18 -32.75
CA GLN A 595 12.97 -15.82 -32.32
C GLN A 595 14.18 -15.07 -31.75
N ILE A 596 14.17 -13.76 -31.92
CA ILE A 596 15.12 -12.83 -31.32
C ILE A 596 14.45 -12.18 -30.10
N LEU A 597 15.15 -12.22 -28.98
CA LEU A 597 14.69 -11.68 -27.69
C LEU A 597 15.64 -10.56 -27.26
N VAL A 598 15.08 -9.40 -26.98
CA VAL A 598 15.84 -8.25 -26.48
C VAL A 598 15.10 -7.68 -25.30
N ASP A 599 15.73 -7.67 -24.15
CA ASP A 599 15.19 -6.98 -22.98
C ASP A 599 16.26 -6.17 -22.26
N GLY A 600 15.82 -5.09 -21.62
CA GLY A 600 16.75 -4.26 -20.90
C GLY A 600 16.12 -3.18 -20.06
N GLN A 601 16.97 -2.65 -19.18
CA GLN A 601 16.68 -1.52 -18.33
C GLN A 601 17.85 -0.55 -18.38
N ASN A 602 17.57 0.70 -18.68
CA ASN A 602 18.60 1.72 -18.75
C ASN A 602 18.23 2.91 -17.89
N TYR A 603 19.12 3.26 -16.96
CA TYR A 603 18.98 4.39 -16.05
C TYR A 603 20.06 5.42 -16.33
N TYR A 604 19.68 6.62 -16.71
CA TYR A 604 20.63 7.71 -16.90
C TYR A 604 20.43 8.77 -15.81
N ARG A 605 21.46 8.95 -14.94
CA ARG A 605 21.51 9.98 -13.90
C ARG A 605 20.24 10.15 -13.07
N ASN A 606 19.50 9.11 -12.76
CA ASN A 606 18.26 9.12 -12.00
C ASN A 606 17.10 9.93 -12.61
N TRP A 607 17.24 10.47 -13.81
CA TRP A 607 16.19 11.26 -14.43
C TRP A 607 15.63 10.64 -15.73
N LEU A 608 16.28 9.63 -16.29
CA LEU A 608 15.81 8.90 -17.45
C LEU A 608 15.82 7.41 -17.15
N ASN A 609 14.71 6.74 -17.38
CA ASN A 609 14.58 5.29 -17.33
C ASN A 609 13.92 4.80 -18.61
N LEU A 610 14.50 3.78 -19.23
CA LEU A 610 13.96 3.07 -20.36
C LEU A 610 13.93 1.58 -20.00
N ASP A 611 12.73 1.01 -19.91
CA ASP A 611 12.47 -0.41 -19.75
C ASP A 611 11.89 -0.95 -21.06
N TYR A 612 12.42 -2.05 -21.56
CA TYR A 612 11.92 -2.65 -22.81
C TYR A 612 12.08 -4.16 -22.80
N SER A 613 11.14 -4.81 -23.47
CA SER A 613 11.13 -6.25 -23.78
C SER A 613 10.54 -6.44 -25.15
N MET A 614 11.24 -7.14 -26.04
CA MET A 614 10.86 -7.32 -27.43
C MET A 614 11.15 -8.76 -27.84
N ALA A 615 10.21 -9.39 -28.53
CA ALA A 615 10.35 -10.70 -29.12
C ALA A 615 9.89 -10.66 -30.57
N TRP A 616 10.74 -11.13 -31.50
CA TRP A 616 10.43 -11.22 -32.92
C TRP A 616 10.62 -12.63 -33.42
N GLY A 617 9.56 -13.23 -33.97
CA GLY A 617 9.61 -14.45 -34.71
C GLY A 617 10.21 -14.26 -36.10
N LEU A 618 11.13 -15.12 -36.48
CA LEU A 618 11.80 -15.04 -37.79
C LEU A 618 11.13 -15.88 -38.90
N GLY A 619 10.14 -16.70 -38.53
CA GLY A 619 9.50 -17.67 -39.40
C GLY A 619 8.01 -17.50 -39.66
N GLY A 620 7.37 -16.48 -39.08
CA GLY A 620 5.95 -16.20 -39.29
C GLY A 620 4.97 -17.08 -38.50
N THR A 621 5.47 -18.01 -37.65
CA THR A 621 4.69 -18.87 -36.77
C THR A 621 4.77 -18.45 -35.29
N GLU A 622 5.65 -17.51 -34.98
CA GLU A 622 5.92 -17.05 -33.63
C GLU A 622 5.35 -15.66 -33.39
N TYR A 623 4.98 -15.40 -32.15
CA TYR A 623 4.31 -14.16 -31.77
C TYR A 623 5.30 -13.03 -31.55
N ASP A 624 4.98 -11.86 -32.10
CA ASP A 624 5.72 -10.64 -31.83
C ASP A 624 5.15 -9.95 -30.58
N GLU A 625 6.04 -9.61 -29.67
CA GLU A 625 5.74 -8.79 -28.50
C GLU A 625 6.68 -7.59 -28.47
N VAL A 626 6.12 -6.43 -28.22
CA VAL A 626 6.90 -5.23 -27.92
C VAL A 626 6.30 -4.55 -26.73
N ILE A 627 7.07 -4.46 -25.65
CA ILE A 627 6.74 -3.64 -24.50
C ILE A 627 7.88 -2.66 -24.30
N ALA A 628 7.60 -1.37 -24.33
CA ALA A 628 8.59 -0.34 -24.07
C ALA A 628 7.99 0.74 -23.16
N ALA A 629 8.69 1.11 -22.12
CA ALA A 629 8.30 2.17 -21.20
C ALA A 629 9.46 3.15 -21.02
N PHE A 630 9.20 4.39 -21.36
CA PHE A 630 10.14 5.50 -21.26
C PHE A 630 9.67 6.46 -20.19
N ASN A 631 10.47 6.65 -19.14
CA ASN A 631 10.17 7.52 -18.03
C ASN A 631 11.26 8.59 -17.92
N VAL A 632 10.86 9.84 -17.89
CA VAL A 632 11.74 10.99 -17.74
C VAL A 632 11.35 11.80 -16.52
N THR A 633 12.29 12.00 -15.61
CA THR A 633 12.14 12.84 -14.42
C THR A 633 13.16 13.97 -14.45
N PRO A 634 12.94 15.00 -15.31
CA PRO A 634 13.95 16.03 -15.50
C PRO A 634 14.21 16.80 -14.20
N PRO A 635 15.40 17.40 -14.05
CA PRO A 635 15.65 18.32 -12.97
C PRO A 635 14.69 19.50 -13.00
N ALA A 636 14.54 20.19 -11.88
CA ALA A 636 13.67 21.36 -11.78
C ALA A 636 14.11 22.47 -12.76
N PHE A 637 13.14 23.08 -13.40
CA PHE A 637 13.33 24.20 -14.31
C PHE A 637 12.39 25.35 -13.94
N GLY A 638 12.94 26.43 -13.42
CA GLY A 638 12.17 27.54 -12.90
C GLY A 638 11.17 27.09 -11.82
N PRO A 639 9.89 27.47 -11.92
CA PRO A 639 8.87 27.06 -10.95
C PRO A 639 8.39 25.60 -11.15
N ILE A 640 8.83 24.91 -12.21
CA ILE A 640 8.43 23.55 -12.52
C ILE A 640 9.41 22.57 -11.89
N SER A 641 8.89 21.70 -11.04
CA SER A 641 9.69 20.70 -10.33
C SER A 641 9.00 19.35 -10.27
N LYS A 642 9.75 18.31 -9.87
CA LYS A 642 9.25 16.93 -9.73
C LYS A 642 8.42 16.47 -10.93
N SER A 643 8.85 16.88 -12.13
CA SER A 643 8.21 16.49 -13.38
C SER A 643 8.48 15.02 -13.67
N VAL A 644 7.48 14.33 -14.16
CA VAL A 644 7.56 12.96 -14.66
C VAL A 644 6.83 12.93 -15.99
N PHE A 645 7.53 12.47 -17.02
CA PHE A 645 6.94 12.16 -18.31
C PHE A 645 7.07 10.66 -18.53
N GLN A 646 5.99 10.03 -18.92
CA GLN A 646 5.94 8.61 -19.20
C GLN A 646 5.34 8.39 -20.58
N LEU A 647 5.99 7.56 -21.37
CA LEU A 647 5.48 7.06 -22.64
C LEU A 647 5.67 5.55 -22.63
N GLY A 648 4.57 4.83 -22.76
CA GLY A 648 4.56 3.37 -22.87
C GLY A 648 4.02 2.96 -24.24
N TYR A 649 4.59 1.92 -24.81
CA TYR A 649 4.04 1.23 -25.97
C TYR A 649 3.95 -0.26 -25.65
N ARG A 650 2.82 -0.86 -25.98
CA ARG A 650 2.59 -2.28 -25.86
C ARG A 650 1.97 -2.80 -27.14
N TYR A 651 2.65 -3.74 -27.74
CA TYR A 651 2.14 -4.54 -28.84
C TYR A 651 2.19 -6.01 -28.42
N LEU A 652 1.16 -6.75 -28.70
CA LEU A 652 1.07 -8.19 -28.52
C LEU A 652 0.25 -8.75 -29.68
N GLN A 653 0.90 -9.55 -30.50
CA GLN A 653 0.23 -10.31 -31.53
C GLN A 653 -0.60 -11.43 -30.90
N VAL A 654 -1.85 -11.49 -31.25
CA VAL A 654 -2.77 -12.55 -30.80
C VAL A 654 -2.69 -13.70 -31.79
N PRO A 655 -2.48 -14.95 -31.31
CA PRO A 655 -2.50 -16.12 -32.17
C PRO A 655 -3.80 -16.23 -32.98
N ASN A 656 -3.70 -16.59 -34.25
CA ASN A 656 -4.85 -16.69 -35.14
C ASN A 656 -5.91 -17.70 -34.65
N ASP A 657 -5.49 -18.72 -33.93
CA ASP A 657 -6.37 -19.76 -33.34
C ASP A 657 -7.23 -19.24 -32.18
N ILE A 658 -6.77 -18.17 -31.50
CA ILE A 658 -7.51 -17.53 -30.40
C ILE A 658 -8.02 -16.13 -30.77
N ALA A 659 -7.56 -15.53 -31.87
CA ALA A 659 -7.99 -14.19 -32.32
C ALA A 659 -9.50 -14.11 -32.58
N ALA A 660 -10.11 -15.19 -33.03
CA ALA A 660 -11.56 -15.27 -33.23
C ALA A 660 -12.38 -15.07 -31.93
N VAL A 661 -11.76 -15.25 -30.75
CA VAL A 661 -12.42 -15.16 -29.45
C VAL A 661 -11.93 -13.97 -28.63
N THR A 662 -10.65 -13.65 -28.72
CA THR A 662 -10.02 -12.57 -27.92
C THR A 662 -9.97 -11.24 -28.66
N GLY A 663 -10.24 -11.23 -29.97
CA GLY A 663 -10.16 -10.04 -30.83
C GLY A 663 -8.79 -9.86 -31.51
N ASP A 664 -8.61 -8.72 -32.12
CA ASP A 664 -7.41 -8.35 -32.88
C ASP A 664 -6.18 -8.16 -31.96
N ASP A 665 -5.02 -8.01 -32.59
CA ASP A 665 -3.75 -7.71 -31.91
C ASP A 665 -3.88 -6.53 -30.93
N LEU A 666 -3.30 -6.69 -29.75
CA LEU A 666 -3.23 -5.59 -28.81
C LEU A 666 -2.15 -4.60 -29.23
N SER A 667 -2.54 -3.37 -29.50
CA SER A 667 -1.59 -2.29 -29.75
C SER A 667 -2.03 -1.03 -29.03
N GLN A 668 -1.27 -0.62 -28.02
CA GLN A 668 -1.66 0.46 -27.11
C GLN A 668 -0.50 1.43 -26.84
N LEU A 669 -0.84 2.70 -26.76
CA LEU A 669 0.02 3.76 -26.26
C LEU A 669 -0.46 4.24 -24.90
N ASP A 670 0.43 4.26 -23.93
CA ASP A 670 0.21 4.86 -22.62
C ASP A 670 1.01 6.17 -22.52
N PHE A 671 0.33 7.24 -22.21
CA PHE A 671 0.95 8.56 -22.02
C PHE A 671 0.67 9.07 -20.61
N GLY A 672 1.68 9.60 -19.96
CA GLY A 672 1.56 10.22 -18.64
C GLY A 672 2.45 11.43 -18.50
N VAL A 673 1.91 12.51 -17.96
CA VAL A 673 2.69 13.67 -17.55
C VAL A 673 2.25 14.13 -16.18
N ARG A 674 3.22 14.46 -15.33
CA ARG A 674 2.99 15.05 -14.02
C ARG A 674 4.10 16.04 -13.73
N PHE A 675 3.75 17.18 -13.16
CA PHE A 675 4.71 18.18 -12.70
C PHE A 675 4.16 19.01 -11.56
N ARG A 676 5.04 19.58 -10.76
CA ARG A 676 4.69 20.57 -9.74
C ARG A 676 5.01 21.97 -10.25
N LEU A 677 4.04 22.85 -10.07
CA LEU A 677 4.19 24.27 -10.32
C LEU A 677 4.36 24.96 -8.97
N GLY A 678 5.60 25.39 -8.67
CA GLY A 678 5.99 25.80 -7.33
C GLY A 678 5.85 24.62 -6.35
N ASP A 679 5.67 24.97 -5.06
CA ASP A 679 5.54 23.97 -3.99
C ASP A 679 4.09 23.57 -3.68
N ARG A 680 3.12 24.22 -4.33
CA ARG A 680 1.71 24.16 -3.96
C ARG A 680 0.81 23.45 -4.94
N LEU A 681 1.11 23.45 -6.24
CA LEU A 681 0.23 22.90 -7.27
C LEU A 681 0.92 21.75 -8.00
N GLN A 682 0.27 20.60 -8.06
CA GLN A 682 0.66 19.48 -8.91
C GLN A 682 -0.41 19.25 -9.97
N LEU A 683 0.02 19.21 -11.22
CA LEU A 683 -0.84 18.88 -12.34
C LEU A 683 -0.37 17.54 -12.94
N GLY A 684 -1.32 16.77 -13.43
CA GLY A 684 -1.07 15.50 -14.10
C GLY A 684 -2.10 15.22 -15.17
N TYR A 685 -1.67 14.48 -16.18
CA TYR A 685 -2.55 13.92 -17.20
C TYR A 685 -2.07 12.52 -17.55
N ARG A 686 -3.00 11.60 -17.72
CA ARG A 686 -2.73 10.24 -18.18
C ARG A 686 -3.78 9.82 -19.20
N ALA A 687 -3.34 9.14 -20.24
CA ALA A 687 -4.21 8.58 -21.25
C ALA A 687 -3.68 7.22 -21.74
N THR A 688 -4.57 6.32 -22.07
CA THR A 688 -4.30 5.08 -22.79
C THR A 688 -5.07 5.12 -24.10
N TYR A 689 -4.37 4.94 -25.22
CA TYR A 689 -4.91 4.98 -26.58
C TYR A 689 -4.78 3.62 -27.25
N SER A 690 -5.86 3.10 -27.78
CA SER A 690 -5.87 1.92 -28.64
C SER A 690 -5.54 2.32 -30.05
N LEU A 691 -4.50 1.72 -30.64
CA LEU A 691 -4.14 2.00 -32.05
C LEU A 691 -5.08 1.32 -33.05
N PRO A 692 -5.50 0.05 -32.83
CA PRO A 692 -6.45 -0.62 -33.73
C PRO A 692 -7.82 0.08 -33.78
N ASP A 693 -8.35 0.46 -32.62
CA ASP A 693 -9.67 1.06 -32.50
C ASP A 693 -9.64 2.58 -32.78
N ALA A 694 -8.45 3.18 -32.84
CA ALA A 694 -8.21 4.62 -33.00
C ALA A 694 -8.95 5.48 -31.95
N GLU A 695 -9.04 4.98 -30.70
CA GLU A 695 -9.77 5.64 -29.61
C GLU A 695 -8.99 5.67 -28.31
N PHE A 696 -9.35 6.63 -27.46
CA PHE A 696 -8.85 6.68 -26.09
C PHE A 696 -9.65 5.72 -25.22
N LEU A 697 -8.99 4.73 -24.63
CA LEU A 697 -9.59 3.82 -23.67
C LEU A 697 -9.80 4.48 -22.32
N THR A 698 -8.90 5.36 -21.92
CA THR A 698 -9.02 6.13 -20.66
C THR A 698 -8.28 7.44 -20.80
N GLN A 699 -8.83 8.49 -20.20
CA GLN A 699 -8.18 9.80 -20.07
C GLN A 699 -8.48 10.36 -18.70
N VAL A 700 -7.46 10.81 -17.97
CA VAL A 700 -7.65 11.41 -16.65
C VAL A 700 -6.69 12.58 -16.47
N GLY A 701 -7.26 13.76 -16.25
CA GLY A 701 -6.57 14.95 -15.78
C GLY A 701 -6.66 15.05 -14.24
N THR A 702 -5.57 15.38 -13.59
CA THR A 702 -5.47 15.52 -12.14
C THR A 702 -4.90 16.90 -11.80
N ALA A 703 -5.51 17.59 -10.86
CA ALA A 703 -4.97 18.79 -10.26
C ALA A 703 -4.99 18.65 -8.74
N VAL A 704 -3.85 18.82 -8.08
CA VAL A 704 -3.76 18.78 -6.62
C VAL A 704 -3.11 20.05 -6.11
N TYR A 705 -3.84 20.78 -5.29
CA TYR A 705 -3.33 21.91 -4.55
C TYR A 705 -3.00 21.50 -3.11
N ALA A 706 -1.83 21.88 -2.62
CA ALA A 706 -1.46 21.75 -1.22
C ALA A 706 -1.12 23.13 -0.63
N SER A 707 -1.58 23.38 0.57
CA SER A 707 -1.24 24.62 1.29
C SER A 707 0.26 24.72 1.57
N GLY A 708 0.78 25.95 1.68
CA GLY A 708 2.20 26.20 1.95
C GLY A 708 2.71 25.53 3.23
N CYS A 709 1.87 25.48 4.25
CA CYS A 709 2.15 24.78 5.52
C CYS A 709 1.75 23.30 5.52
N ARG A 710 1.27 22.76 4.40
CA ARG A 710 0.91 21.34 4.19
C ARG A 710 -0.14 20.77 5.15
N CYS A 711 -0.94 21.63 5.75
CA CYS A 711 -2.04 21.22 6.64
C CYS A 711 -3.33 20.89 5.89
N PHE A 712 -3.44 21.32 4.65
CA PHE A 712 -4.60 21.11 3.79
C PHE A 712 -4.18 20.82 2.37
N SER A 713 -4.87 19.89 1.73
CA SER A 713 -4.78 19.69 0.28
C SER A 713 -6.14 19.39 -0.32
N VAL A 714 -6.31 19.79 -1.57
CA VAL A 714 -7.49 19.46 -2.38
C VAL A 714 -7.05 19.01 -3.76
N GLY A 715 -7.66 17.95 -4.25
CA GLY A 715 -7.38 17.38 -5.56
C GLY A 715 -8.65 17.13 -6.33
N PHE A 716 -8.59 17.36 -7.64
CA PHE A 716 -9.64 17.07 -8.59
C PHE A 716 -9.10 16.10 -9.63
N ASP A 717 -9.83 15.00 -9.87
CA ASP A 717 -9.63 14.14 -11.01
C ASP A 717 -10.80 14.34 -11.95
N LEU A 718 -10.52 14.68 -13.20
CA LEU A 718 -11.48 14.80 -14.28
C LEU A 718 -11.10 13.79 -15.35
N GLY A 719 -11.99 12.89 -15.70
CA GLY A 719 -11.65 11.85 -16.64
C GLY A 719 -12.84 11.30 -17.41
N VAL A 720 -12.49 10.51 -18.40
CA VAL A 720 -13.41 9.70 -19.18
C VAL A 720 -12.96 8.25 -19.01
N ASP A 721 -13.90 7.39 -18.63
CA ASP A 721 -13.65 5.95 -18.51
C ASP A 721 -13.81 5.23 -19.84
N ARG A 722 -13.62 3.91 -19.86
CA ARG A 722 -13.73 3.06 -21.05
C ARG A 722 -15.12 3.04 -21.70
N GLN A 723 -16.14 3.46 -20.98
CA GLN A 723 -17.52 3.52 -21.48
C GLN A 723 -17.87 4.94 -21.92
N SER A 724 -16.86 5.81 -22.04
CA SER A 724 -17.00 7.21 -22.43
C SER A 724 -17.80 8.06 -21.42
N ASP A 725 -17.96 7.57 -20.18
CA ASP A 725 -18.61 8.31 -19.13
C ASP A 725 -17.65 9.32 -18.47
N LEU A 726 -18.07 10.59 -18.46
CA LEU A 726 -17.34 11.65 -17.78
C LEU A 726 -17.51 11.53 -16.28
N PHE A 727 -16.41 11.55 -15.54
CA PHE A 727 -16.43 11.61 -14.07
C PHE A 727 -15.58 12.75 -13.52
N VAL A 728 -16.00 13.29 -12.38
CA VAL A 728 -15.25 14.23 -11.56
C VAL A 728 -15.15 13.68 -10.15
N ARG A 729 -13.93 13.52 -9.64
CA ARG A 729 -13.67 13.07 -8.28
C ARG A 729 -12.99 14.19 -7.49
N LEU A 730 -13.56 14.55 -6.35
CA LEU A 730 -12.97 15.45 -5.39
C LEU A 730 -12.24 14.63 -4.31
N ARG A 731 -10.97 14.96 -4.08
CA ARG A 731 -10.16 14.44 -2.98
C ARG A 731 -9.70 15.60 -2.14
N TYR A 732 -9.73 15.46 -0.83
CA TYR A 732 -9.17 16.46 0.05
C TYR A 732 -8.60 15.80 1.30
N SER A 733 -7.69 16.52 1.96
CA SER A 733 -7.05 16.07 3.19
C SER A 733 -6.85 17.25 4.11
N ILE A 734 -7.17 17.04 5.38
CA ILE A 734 -6.97 17.98 6.47
C ILE A 734 -6.15 17.27 7.54
N VAL A 735 -4.94 17.74 7.77
CA VAL A 735 -4.05 17.16 8.79
C VAL A 735 -4.67 17.35 10.17
N GLY A 736 -4.68 16.30 10.98
CA GLY A 736 -5.26 16.31 12.33
C GLY A 736 -6.77 15.99 12.42
N LEU A 737 -7.46 15.82 11.28
CA LEU A 737 -8.85 15.38 11.23
C LEU A 737 -9.03 13.98 10.61
N GLY A 738 -8.19 13.03 11.00
CA GLY A 738 -8.35 11.61 10.66
C GLY A 738 -7.78 11.18 9.31
N THR A 739 -7.09 12.05 8.61
CA THR A 739 -6.41 11.72 7.35
C THR A 739 -4.89 11.74 7.52
N ASP A 740 -4.37 10.83 8.34
CA ASP A 740 -2.90 10.66 8.54
C ASP A 740 -2.14 10.24 7.27
N ALA A 741 -2.84 10.03 6.17
CA ALA A 741 -2.27 9.52 4.93
C ALA A 741 -1.28 10.48 4.25
N LEU A 742 -1.05 11.69 4.77
CA LEU A 742 -0.38 12.70 3.97
C LEU A 742 0.83 13.37 4.64
N ARG A 743 1.83 12.57 4.96
CA ARG A 743 3.20 13.10 5.01
C ARG A 743 3.61 13.75 3.68
N ASP A 744 3.04 13.30 2.56
CA ASP A 744 3.14 13.94 1.24
C ASP A 744 1.73 14.01 0.59
N PRO A 745 1.10 15.20 0.54
CA PRO A 745 -0.22 15.40 -0.07
C PRO A 745 -0.27 15.01 -1.56
N PHE A 746 0.89 14.86 -2.19
CA PHE A 746 1.02 14.44 -3.58
C PHE A 746 1.27 12.95 -3.75
N ALA A 747 1.46 12.19 -2.66
CA ALA A 747 1.78 10.75 -2.71
C ALA A 747 0.65 9.93 -3.34
N ALA A 748 -0.60 10.28 -3.05
CA ALA A 748 -1.76 9.60 -3.65
C ALA A 748 -1.82 9.76 -5.18
N ALA A 749 -1.36 10.91 -5.69
CA ALA A 749 -1.21 11.12 -7.13
C ALA A 749 0.05 10.45 -7.69
N ALA A 750 1.07 10.19 -6.87
CA ALA A 750 2.31 9.53 -7.30
C ALA A 750 2.10 8.04 -7.61
N GLY A 751 1.23 7.35 -6.91
CA GLY A 751 0.89 5.95 -7.16
C GLY A 751 0.25 5.70 -8.53
N TRP A 752 -0.23 6.74 -9.21
CA TRP A 752 -0.81 6.66 -10.54
C TRP A 752 0.22 6.64 -11.68
N ILE A 753 1.38 7.25 -11.46
CA ILE A 753 2.43 7.41 -12.48
C ILE A 753 3.74 6.91 -11.89
N GLY A 754 3.88 5.67 -11.58
CA GLY A 754 5.11 5.15 -11.00
C GLY A 754 4.99 3.82 -10.25
N SER A 755 3.79 3.31 -10.10
CA SER A 755 3.64 1.91 -9.70
C SER A 755 4.12 1.03 -10.86
N ARG A 756 5.14 0.22 -10.60
CA ARG A 756 5.58 -0.87 -11.47
C ARG A 756 4.45 -1.90 -11.61
N GLY A 757 3.38 -1.54 -12.25
CA GLY A 757 2.22 -2.35 -12.50
C GLY A 757 1.98 -2.48 -13.99
N TRP A 758 2.95 -3.10 -14.67
CA TRP A 758 2.80 -3.59 -16.04
C TRP A 758 2.78 -5.11 -16.02
#